data_b54e46397f50c69546e1362de942da39
#
_entry.id   b54e46397f50c69546e1362de942da39
#
_cell.length_a   1.000
_cell.length_b   1.000
_cell.length_c   1.000
_cell.angle_alpha   90.00
_cell.angle_beta   90.00
_cell.angle_gamma   90.00
#
_symmetry.space_group_name_H-M   'P 1'
#
loop_
_entity.id
_entity.type
_entity.pdbx_description
1 polymer ?
#
loop_
_entity_poly.entity_id
_entity_poly.type
_entity_poly.pdbx_seq_one_letter_code
_entity_poly.pdbx_strand_id
1 'polypeptide(L)'
;MIFVPLLVLGGAELGLRLAGYGYDTGFFRRIRVQGQDFYVPNEKFSYRFFPPAIARTTTPFRFAAKKATNSYRIFLLGESAAMGDSEPSYGVGRYLQVLLRERYPGTHFEVICVAVTAIDSNVILPIARDCARHQGDLWLIYMGNNEMVGPFGAETSYGLHAPGLAEIRTLLAIKQTRTGQLLDALIRRLRSGSSTPKTWGGMGMFMHGRIGYDDPARLRAYANFRGNLDDILRTAQRACVPVVLSTVAVNLKDCAPFASIHTPGLSTNQLSAWNEIFEEGITNETAGSYRDALALYRKAAEIDAQFAELQFRLGDCDLALTNFVQALRDFELARDDDALDFRVDTRINSIIREAASRHARQSVYLVDAARVLAQNSPEGIPGLNFFYEHVHLNFVGNYLLALDFAEKIKGLLPNSITGRDQGNWASEELCGRRLAVTVWDQQRVWQPIFARVTSPPFTGQFNHAAHLKLCEAKLNEAKAQMDTQTPEQARQMYEQALALAPDDYFLHAHFERFLEAGGHSAQAIAEAKRCCELVPQLPGGYYYAGTLLVREGKIAEAADYFSRAIAIRSDYAEAEDAMGEILSNQQKTAEAIHWFKRAIRANPNYVEPYLNLGFLQQSRGEVDAAMASYQKAASLEPEGPADYFNRANMAAALYRWDEVIACLRAVVKAKPEFWQARYQLGIQLAANEKTEEAQTQFSETIRYRPDFIPAHLNLGTALATQGKPDQALAEFRTVLQLDPANSSARQQIETIETTLHHNP
;
A
#
# COMPACT_ATOMS: atom_id res chain seq x y z
N MET A 1 8.49 -35.52 35.77
CA MET A 1 9.39 -34.43 35.26
C MET A 1 8.75 -33.45 34.29
N ILE A 2 7.72 -33.80 33.50
CA ILE A 2 7.08 -32.90 32.52
C ILE A 2 6.18 -31.78 33.14
N PHE A 3 5.60 -32.02 34.32
CA PHE A 3 4.67 -31.11 34.99
C PHE A 3 5.30 -29.79 35.49
N VAL A 4 6.53 -29.81 35.99
CA VAL A 4 7.20 -28.62 36.52
C VAL A 4 7.51 -27.59 35.41
N PRO A 5 8.10 -27.96 34.23
CA PRO A 5 8.27 -27.03 33.12
C PRO A 5 6.95 -26.43 32.62
N LEU A 6 5.87 -27.23 32.57
CA LEU A 6 4.54 -26.74 32.15
C LEU A 6 3.96 -25.72 33.12
N LEU A 7 4.13 -25.94 34.44
CA LEU A 7 3.70 -24.99 35.46
C LEU A 7 4.49 -23.68 35.42
N VAL A 8 5.81 -23.77 35.21
CA VAL A 8 6.67 -22.57 35.03
C VAL A 8 6.28 -21.78 33.78
N LEU A 9 6.08 -22.46 32.66
CA LEU A 9 5.65 -21.81 31.41
C LEU A 9 4.24 -21.21 31.56
N GLY A 10 3.31 -21.91 32.20
CA GLY A 10 1.96 -21.40 32.49
C GLY A 10 1.98 -20.18 33.42
N GLY A 11 2.83 -20.20 34.45
CA GLY A 11 3.04 -19.06 35.34
C GLY A 11 3.66 -17.85 34.64
N ALA A 12 4.65 -18.08 33.79
CA ALA A 12 5.25 -17.05 32.97
C ALA A 12 4.24 -16.43 31.98
N GLU A 13 3.45 -17.24 31.31
CA GLU A 13 2.39 -16.79 30.40
C GLU A 13 1.35 -15.92 31.13
N LEU A 14 0.89 -16.37 32.30
CA LEU A 14 -0.05 -15.62 33.11
C LEU A 14 0.54 -14.31 33.59
N GLY A 15 1.78 -14.30 34.06
CA GLY A 15 2.51 -13.09 34.48
C GLY A 15 2.66 -12.07 33.38
N LEU A 16 3.03 -12.52 32.17
CA LEU A 16 3.15 -11.63 30.99
C LEU A 16 1.78 -11.06 30.57
N ARG A 17 0.69 -11.85 30.67
CA ARG A 17 -0.67 -11.36 30.38
C ARG A 17 -1.12 -10.31 31.40
N LEU A 18 -0.87 -10.53 32.68
CA LEU A 18 -1.18 -9.57 33.75
C LEU A 18 -0.37 -8.29 33.64
N ALA A 19 0.89 -8.39 33.19
CA ALA A 19 1.75 -7.24 32.90
C ALA A 19 1.38 -6.50 31.61
N GLY A 20 0.37 -6.96 30.85
CA GLY A 20 -0.02 -6.36 29.57
C GLY A 20 1.00 -6.55 28.45
N TYR A 21 1.96 -7.47 28.61
CA TYR A 21 2.99 -7.73 27.58
C TYR A 21 2.42 -8.43 26.35
N GLY A 22 2.96 -8.04 25.18
CA GLY A 22 2.65 -8.67 23.89
C GLY A 22 1.39 -8.09 23.23
N TYR A 23 0.81 -8.84 22.27
CA TYR A 23 -0.31 -8.37 21.44
C TYR A 23 -1.34 -9.49 21.22
N ASP A 24 -2.58 -9.10 20.93
CA ASP A 24 -3.62 -10.04 20.48
C ASP A 24 -3.30 -10.55 19.08
N THR A 25 -3.45 -11.85 18.87
CA THR A 25 -3.16 -12.56 17.62
C THR A 25 -4.40 -12.89 16.80
N GLY A 26 -5.60 -12.51 17.26
CA GLY A 26 -6.84 -12.62 16.49
C GLY A 26 -6.84 -11.65 15.32
N PHE A 27 -7.54 -12.00 14.23
CA PHE A 27 -7.66 -11.11 13.06
C PHE A 27 -8.64 -9.98 13.30
N PHE A 28 -9.74 -10.24 14.01
CA PHE A 28 -10.72 -9.24 14.38
C PHE A 28 -10.52 -8.76 15.81
N ARG A 29 -10.71 -7.45 16.01
CA ARG A 29 -10.79 -6.79 17.30
C ARG A 29 -12.19 -6.21 17.50
N ARG A 30 -12.79 -6.43 18.67
CA ARG A 30 -14.08 -5.83 19.03
C ARG A 30 -13.86 -4.42 19.55
N ILE A 31 -14.64 -3.48 19.02
CA ILE A 31 -14.68 -2.08 19.47
C ILE A 31 -16.14 -1.69 19.75
N ARG A 32 -16.33 -0.64 20.56
CA ARG A 32 -17.64 -0.08 20.85
C ARG A 32 -17.72 1.34 20.33
N VAL A 33 -18.69 1.60 19.45
CA VAL A 33 -18.93 2.92 18.85
C VAL A 33 -20.37 3.29 19.12
N GLN A 34 -20.61 4.42 19.75
CA GLN A 34 -21.96 4.92 20.08
C GLN A 34 -22.87 3.87 20.75
N GLY A 35 -22.28 3.08 21.66
CA GLY A 35 -23.01 2.04 22.40
C GLY A 35 -23.21 0.70 21.67
N GLN A 36 -22.87 0.62 20.36
CA GLN A 36 -22.96 -0.59 19.57
C GLN A 36 -21.58 -1.25 19.41
N ASP A 37 -21.54 -2.58 19.41
CA ASP A 37 -20.32 -3.35 19.22
C ASP A 37 -20.07 -3.66 17.74
N PHE A 38 -18.84 -3.45 17.32
CA PHE A 38 -18.35 -3.73 15.97
C PHE A 38 -17.08 -4.59 16.02
N TYR A 39 -16.83 -5.31 14.92
CA TYR A 39 -15.54 -5.93 14.63
C TYR A 39 -14.78 -5.12 13.60
N VAL A 40 -13.49 -4.97 13.81
CA VAL A 40 -12.54 -4.24 12.98
C VAL A 40 -11.26 -5.05 12.80
N PRO A 41 -10.41 -4.76 11.80
CA PRO A 41 -9.11 -5.42 11.67
C PRO A 41 -8.22 -5.18 12.89
N ASN A 42 -7.42 -6.18 13.24
CA ASN A 42 -6.35 -6.07 14.20
C ASN A 42 -5.03 -5.80 13.48
N GLU A 43 -4.50 -4.60 13.56
CA GLU A 43 -3.26 -4.18 12.89
C GLU A 43 -2.04 -5.05 13.28
N LYS A 44 -2.05 -5.65 14.49
CA LYS A 44 -0.95 -6.49 14.97
C LYS A 44 -1.10 -7.98 14.62
N PHE A 45 -2.19 -8.37 13.93
CA PHE A 45 -2.43 -9.76 13.54
C PHE A 45 -1.26 -10.36 12.78
N SER A 46 -0.70 -9.62 11.82
CA SER A 46 0.35 -10.10 10.92
C SER A 46 1.74 -10.21 11.57
N TYR A 47 1.95 -9.67 12.78
CA TYR A 47 3.24 -9.75 13.51
C TYR A 47 3.70 -11.17 13.82
N ARG A 48 2.80 -12.16 13.79
CA ARG A 48 3.17 -13.59 13.90
C ARG A 48 3.86 -14.13 12.65
N PHE A 49 3.62 -13.53 11.51
CA PHE A 49 4.05 -14.00 10.21
C PHE A 49 5.20 -13.17 9.66
N PHE A 50 5.17 -11.88 9.90
CA PHE A 50 6.13 -10.89 9.42
C PHE A 50 6.95 -10.30 10.57
N PRO A 51 8.19 -9.87 10.31
CA PRO A 51 8.84 -8.88 11.16
C PRO A 51 7.94 -7.63 11.29
N PRO A 52 7.80 -7.03 12.49
CA PRO A 52 6.87 -5.89 12.69
C PRO A 52 7.11 -4.71 11.74
N ALA A 53 8.36 -4.46 11.33
CA ALA A 53 8.73 -3.36 10.44
C ALA A 53 8.18 -3.50 9.00
N ILE A 54 7.86 -4.73 8.57
CA ILE A 54 7.32 -5.03 7.23
C ILE A 54 5.94 -5.70 7.29
N ALA A 55 5.32 -5.69 8.47
CA ALA A 55 4.02 -6.32 8.67
C ALA A 55 2.94 -5.67 7.80
N ARG A 56 2.06 -6.49 7.26
CA ARG A 56 0.99 -6.08 6.34
C ARG A 56 -0.35 -6.03 7.07
N THR A 57 -1.22 -5.14 6.61
CA THR A 57 -2.57 -4.98 7.14
C THR A 57 -3.59 -5.09 6.00
N THR A 58 -4.83 -5.38 6.34
CA THR A 58 -5.95 -5.33 5.40
C THR A 58 -6.46 -3.90 5.22
N THR A 59 -7.33 -3.70 4.24
CA THR A 59 -8.09 -2.44 4.09
C THR A 59 -8.96 -2.17 5.32
N PRO A 60 -9.24 -0.90 5.64
CA PRO A 60 -10.12 -0.57 6.74
C PRO A 60 -11.54 -1.07 6.47
N PHE A 61 -12.14 -1.73 7.46
CA PHE A 61 -13.55 -2.09 7.48
C PHE A 61 -14.06 -2.10 8.91
N ARG A 62 -15.37 -2.03 9.07
CA ARG A 62 -16.08 -2.40 10.29
C ARG A 62 -17.39 -3.11 9.94
N PHE A 63 -17.79 -4.06 10.76
CA PHE A 63 -19.10 -4.68 10.65
C PHE A 63 -19.71 -4.91 12.03
N ALA A 64 -21.04 -4.86 12.13
CA ALA A 64 -21.75 -5.01 13.39
C ALA A 64 -21.50 -6.41 13.99
N ALA A 65 -21.23 -6.47 15.30
CA ALA A 65 -21.01 -7.73 16.00
C ALA A 65 -22.27 -8.62 15.98
N LYS A 66 -23.44 -8.02 16.01
CA LYS A 66 -24.73 -8.70 15.77
C LYS A 66 -25.21 -8.35 14.37
N LYS A 67 -25.29 -9.36 13.50
CA LYS A 67 -25.77 -9.21 12.11
C LYS A 67 -27.24 -8.78 12.11
N ALA A 68 -27.60 -7.82 11.25
CA ALA A 68 -28.99 -7.42 11.06
C ALA A 68 -29.81 -8.53 10.36
N THR A 69 -31.11 -8.61 10.62
CA THR A 69 -31.98 -9.70 10.09
C THR A 69 -32.15 -9.64 8.59
N ASN A 70 -32.02 -8.45 7.95
CA ASN A 70 -32.14 -8.26 6.51
C ASN A 70 -30.78 -8.15 5.80
N SER A 71 -29.68 -8.55 6.47
CA SER A 71 -28.34 -8.53 5.88
C SER A 71 -27.88 -9.92 5.43
N TYR A 72 -27.07 -9.93 4.36
CA TYR A 72 -26.37 -11.10 3.86
C TYR A 72 -24.88 -10.80 3.87
N ARG A 73 -24.13 -11.53 4.71
CA ARG A 73 -22.72 -11.27 4.98
C ARG A 73 -21.82 -12.21 4.22
N ILE A 74 -20.95 -11.65 3.40
CA ILE A 74 -19.99 -12.35 2.55
C ILE A 74 -18.58 -11.98 3.03
N PHE A 75 -17.76 -12.97 3.38
CA PHE A 75 -16.32 -12.75 3.61
C PHE A 75 -15.55 -13.08 2.33
N LEU A 76 -14.78 -12.12 1.84
CA LEU A 76 -13.85 -12.31 0.72
C LEU A 76 -12.44 -12.53 1.28
N LEU A 77 -11.97 -13.78 1.19
CA LEU A 77 -10.64 -14.21 1.63
C LEU A 77 -9.69 -14.26 0.44
N GLY A 78 -8.48 -13.81 0.63
CA GLY A 78 -7.45 -13.85 -0.41
C GLY A 78 -6.27 -12.94 -0.11
N GLU A 79 -5.59 -12.55 -1.16
CA GLU A 79 -4.35 -11.79 -1.18
C GLU A 79 -4.57 -10.41 -1.82
N SER A 80 -3.48 -9.76 -2.28
CA SER A 80 -3.55 -8.43 -2.91
C SER A 80 -4.52 -8.35 -4.08
N ALA A 81 -4.59 -9.37 -4.95
CA ALA A 81 -5.51 -9.41 -6.07
C ALA A 81 -6.99 -9.45 -5.63
N ALA A 82 -7.32 -10.23 -4.58
CA ALA A 82 -8.65 -10.26 -3.98
C ALA A 82 -9.01 -8.93 -3.28
N MET A 83 -8.01 -8.28 -2.69
CA MET A 83 -8.17 -6.98 -2.03
C MET A 83 -8.43 -5.86 -3.04
N GLY A 84 -7.93 -5.99 -4.27
CA GLY A 84 -7.99 -4.95 -5.31
C GLY A 84 -6.80 -3.99 -5.26
N ASP A 85 -5.60 -4.49 -4.94
CA ASP A 85 -4.37 -3.68 -5.06
C ASP A 85 -4.18 -3.29 -6.57
N SER A 86 -3.86 -2.08 -6.92
CA SER A 86 -3.31 -0.95 -6.13
C SER A 86 -4.37 0.00 -5.55
N GLU A 87 -5.67 -0.18 -5.87
CA GLU A 87 -6.74 0.69 -5.36
C GLU A 87 -7.95 -0.16 -4.90
N PRO A 88 -7.96 -0.58 -3.63
CA PRO A 88 -9.01 -1.44 -3.07
C PRO A 88 -10.43 -0.89 -3.16
N SER A 89 -10.58 0.42 -3.34
CA SER A 89 -11.88 1.07 -3.53
C SER A 89 -12.62 0.57 -4.78
N TYR A 90 -11.87 0.00 -5.72
CA TYR A 90 -12.38 -0.55 -6.98
C TYR A 90 -12.05 -2.05 -7.14
N GLY A 91 -11.78 -2.73 -6.03
CA GLY A 91 -11.53 -4.17 -6.01
C GLY A 91 -12.79 -5.00 -6.24
N VAL A 92 -12.61 -6.28 -6.52
CA VAL A 92 -13.68 -7.24 -6.85
C VAL A 92 -14.83 -7.27 -5.83
N GLY A 93 -14.52 -7.16 -4.53
CA GLY A 93 -15.53 -7.12 -3.47
C GLY A 93 -16.45 -5.91 -3.55
N ARG A 94 -15.94 -4.78 -4.03
CA ARG A 94 -16.68 -3.53 -4.19
C ARG A 94 -17.66 -3.62 -5.36
N TYR A 95 -17.20 -4.09 -6.53
CA TYR A 95 -18.07 -4.37 -7.67
C TYR A 95 -19.14 -5.40 -7.32
N LEU A 96 -18.78 -6.48 -6.63
CA LEU A 96 -19.73 -7.50 -6.20
C LEU A 96 -20.83 -6.92 -5.30
N GLN A 97 -20.46 -6.06 -4.35
CA GLN A 97 -21.45 -5.42 -3.47
C GLN A 97 -22.44 -4.56 -4.24
N VAL A 98 -21.96 -3.82 -5.25
CA VAL A 98 -22.85 -3.03 -6.14
C VAL A 98 -23.75 -3.95 -6.97
N LEU A 99 -23.20 -4.96 -7.62
CA LEU A 99 -23.97 -5.92 -8.43
C LEU A 99 -25.11 -6.54 -7.62
N LEU A 100 -24.82 -7.04 -6.43
CA LEU A 100 -25.82 -7.67 -5.56
C LEU A 100 -26.86 -6.67 -5.06
N ARG A 101 -26.47 -5.46 -4.68
CA ARG A 101 -27.38 -4.41 -4.19
C ARG A 101 -28.34 -3.93 -5.28
N GLU A 102 -27.84 -3.72 -6.50
CA GLU A 102 -28.67 -3.25 -7.61
C GLU A 102 -29.67 -4.32 -8.06
N ARG A 103 -29.26 -5.59 -8.04
CA ARG A 103 -30.13 -6.71 -8.46
C ARG A 103 -31.16 -7.12 -7.41
N TYR A 104 -30.82 -7.06 -6.12
CA TYR A 104 -31.66 -7.51 -5.00
C TYR A 104 -31.94 -6.37 -4.02
N PRO A 105 -32.73 -5.36 -4.41
CA PRO A 105 -33.00 -4.20 -3.56
C PRO A 105 -33.71 -4.60 -2.26
N GLY A 106 -33.42 -3.88 -1.18
CA GLY A 106 -33.96 -4.14 0.15
C GLY A 106 -33.25 -5.24 0.93
N THR A 107 -32.19 -5.85 0.38
CA THR A 107 -31.25 -6.71 1.10
C THR A 107 -29.95 -5.92 1.33
N HIS A 108 -29.50 -5.89 2.57
CA HIS A 108 -28.22 -5.28 2.90
C HIS A 108 -27.08 -6.30 2.74
N PHE A 109 -26.36 -6.22 1.61
CA PHE A 109 -25.18 -7.06 1.37
C PHE A 109 -23.95 -6.45 2.03
N GLU A 110 -23.34 -7.20 2.95
CA GLU A 110 -22.08 -6.85 3.61
C GLU A 110 -20.95 -7.67 2.97
N VAL A 111 -20.25 -7.13 1.96
CA VAL A 111 -19.08 -7.78 1.38
C VAL A 111 -17.84 -7.30 2.13
N ILE A 112 -17.35 -8.12 3.06
CA ILE A 112 -16.22 -7.81 3.94
C ILE A 112 -14.96 -8.42 3.34
N CYS A 113 -14.10 -7.57 2.77
CA CYS A 113 -12.83 -7.99 2.25
C CYS A 113 -11.83 -8.16 3.41
N VAL A 114 -11.49 -9.41 3.73
CA VAL A 114 -10.48 -9.77 4.75
C VAL A 114 -9.14 -10.15 4.13
N ALA A 115 -8.96 -9.88 2.84
CA ALA A 115 -7.73 -10.09 2.11
C ALA A 115 -6.61 -9.15 2.61
N VAL A 116 -5.37 -9.60 2.53
CA VAL A 116 -4.18 -8.84 2.93
C VAL A 116 -3.10 -9.00 1.85
N THR A 117 -2.32 -7.95 1.61
CA THR A 117 -1.22 -8.02 0.62
C THR A 117 -0.07 -8.91 1.08
N ALA A 118 0.60 -9.58 0.13
CA ALA A 118 1.81 -10.37 0.34
C ALA A 118 1.68 -11.50 1.39
N ILE A 119 0.47 -12.03 1.59
CA ILE A 119 0.23 -13.21 2.43
C ILE A 119 -0.01 -14.45 1.57
N ASP A 120 0.10 -15.61 2.19
CA ASP A 120 -0.14 -16.92 1.62
C ASP A 120 -1.22 -17.69 2.39
N SER A 121 -1.48 -18.94 2.02
CA SER A 121 -2.47 -19.81 2.67
C SER A 121 -2.19 -20.06 4.16
N ASN A 122 -0.93 -19.97 4.62
CA ASN A 122 -0.57 -20.10 6.04
C ASN A 122 -1.14 -18.95 6.89
N VAL A 123 -1.31 -17.77 6.28
CA VAL A 123 -1.92 -16.58 6.92
C VAL A 123 -3.44 -16.57 6.73
N ILE A 124 -3.94 -17.01 5.57
CA ILE A 124 -5.38 -17.04 5.26
C ILE A 124 -6.13 -18.03 6.16
N LEU A 125 -5.54 -19.18 6.50
CA LEU A 125 -6.17 -20.16 7.38
C LEU A 125 -6.56 -19.60 8.78
N PRO A 126 -5.71 -18.89 9.53
CA PRO A 126 -6.11 -18.20 10.75
C PRO A 126 -7.22 -17.16 10.55
N ILE A 127 -7.20 -16.40 9.43
CA ILE A 127 -8.26 -15.45 9.08
C ILE A 127 -9.60 -16.20 8.90
N ALA A 128 -9.60 -17.30 8.15
CA ALA A 128 -10.78 -18.14 7.93
C ALA A 128 -11.35 -18.68 9.25
N ARG A 129 -10.48 -19.12 10.18
CA ARG A 129 -10.90 -19.59 11.52
C ARG A 129 -11.58 -18.49 12.34
N ASP A 130 -11.15 -17.24 12.19
CA ASP A 130 -11.80 -16.12 12.83
C ASP A 130 -13.12 -15.78 12.13
N CYS A 131 -13.17 -15.74 10.79
CA CYS A 131 -14.42 -15.51 10.02
C CYS A 131 -15.53 -16.51 10.39
N ALA A 132 -15.18 -17.76 10.69
CA ALA A 132 -16.12 -18.82 11.10
C ALA A 132 -16.94 -18.47 12.36
N ARG A 133 -16.50 -17.49 13.17
CA ARG A 133 -17.16 -17.05 14.41
C ARG A 133 -18.06 -15.82 14.23
N HIS A 134 -18.15 -15.27 13.00
CA HIS A 134 -18.74 -13.96 12.78
C HIS A 134 -19.94 -13.96 11.82
N GLN A 135 -20.75 -15.03 11.84
CA GLN A 135 -22.04 -15.10 11.15
C GLN A 135 -21.98 -14.78 9.65
N GLY A 136 -20.94 -15.26 8.97
CA GLY A 136 -20.89 -15.21 7.50
C GLY A 136 -21.93 -16.13 6.87
N ASP A 137 -22.62 -15.65 5.82
CA ASP A 137 -23.56 -16.45 5.05
C ASP A 137 -22.89 -17.15 3.87
N LEU A 138 -21.77 -16.59 3.41
CA LEU A 138 -20.98 -17.10 2.29
C LEU A 138 -19.51 -16.70 2.43
N TRP A 139 -18.60 -17.57 2.01
CA TRP A 139 -17.21 -17.21 1.80
C TRP A 139 -16.86 -17.24 0.31
N LEU A 140 -16.15 -16.21 -0.13
CA LEU A 140 -15.45 -16.16 -1.41
C LEU A 140 -13.97 -16.35 -1.17
N ILE A 141 -13.31 -17.24 -1.91
CA ILE A 141 -11.88 -17.49 -1.77
C ILE A 141 -11.20 -17.31 -3.12
N TYR A 142 -10.30 -16.32 -3.20
CA TYR A 142 -9.47 -16.02 -4.37
C TYR A 142 -8.02 -15.83 -3.91
N MET A 143 -7.20 -16.90 -3.96
CA MET A 143 -5.86 -16.93 -3.37
C MET A 143 -4.93 -17.89 -4.10
N GLY A 144 -3.62 -17.66 -4.00
CA GLY A 144 -2.57 -18.54 -4.50
C GLY A 144 -1.36 -17.83 -5.13
N ASN A 145 -1.42 -16.52 -5.38
CA ASN A 145 -0.32 -15.78 -6.03
C ASN A 145 0.97 -15.70 -5.18
N ASN A 146 0.86 -15.79 -3.87
CA ASN A 146 1.98 -15.58 -2.97
C ASN A 146 2.47 -16.87 -2.27
N GLU A 147 2.07 -18.05 -2.72
CA GLU A 147 2.44 -19.32 -2.05
C GLU A 147 3.96 -19.56 -2.04
N MET A 148 4.67 -19.05 -3.05
CA MET A 148 6.12 -19.15 -3.14
C MET A 148 6.86 -18.03 -2.40
N VAL A 149 6.36 -16.79 -2.49
CA VAL A 149 7.04 -15.61 -1.93
C VAL A 149 6.51 -15.17 -0.56
N GLY A 150 5.32 -15.60 -0.16
CA GLY A 150 4.69 -15.27 1.11
C GLY A 150 5.41 -15.84 2.34
N PRO A 151 4.85 -15.62 3.56
CA PRO A 151 5.42 -16.18 4.79
C PRO A 151 5.52 -17.71 4.72
N PHE A 152 6.71 -18.26 4.98
CA PHE A 152 7.03 -19.69 4.85
C PHE A 152 7.01 -20.24 3.41
N GLY A 153 6.91 -19.39 2.40
CA GLY A 153 7.05 -19.79 0.99
C GLY A 153 8.47 -20.25 0.65
N ALA A 154 8.63 -20.87 -0.51
CA ALA A 154 9.90 -21.40 -0.96
C ALA A 154 10.93 -20.29 -1.29
N GLU A 155 10.47 -19.16 -1.79
CA GLU A 155 11.25 -17.98 -2.22
C GLU A 155 11.17 -16.82 -1.23
N THR A 156 10.64 -17.04 -0.02
CA THR A 156 10.49 -15.98 0.98
C THR A 156 11.84 -15.33 1.32
N SER A 157 11.83 -14.00 1.44
CA SER A 157 13.03 -13.23 1.82
C SER A 157 13.23 -13.09 3.33
N TYR A 158 12.36 -13.68 4.13
CA TYR A 158 12.39 -13.62 5.60
C TYR A 158 11.80 -14.89 6.22
N GLY A 159 12.43 -15.37 7.28
CA GLY A 159 11.95 -16.54 8.02
C GLY A 159 12.49 -17.88 7.50
N LEU A 160 11.66 -18.92 7.53
CA LEU A 160 12.03 -20.28 7.12
C LEU A 160 11.52 -20.54 5.69
N HIS A 161 12.36 -21.11 4.85
CA HIS A 161 12.03 -21.45 3.46
C HIS A 161 11.30 -22.79 3.38
N ALA A 162 10.04 -22.79 2.99
CA ALA A 162 9.16 -23.94 2.84
C ALA A 162 9.34 -25.03 3.91
N PRO A 163 9.21 -24.73 5.21
CA PRO A 163 9.22 -25.74 6.24
C PRO A 163 7.99 -26.66 6.11
N GLY A 164 8.00 -27.80 6.78
CA GLY A 164 6.84 -28.69 6.78
C GLY A 164 5.64 -28.07 7.49
N LEU A 165 4.42 -28.43 7.04
CA LEU A 165 3.17 -27.85 7.58
C LEU A 165 3.03 -28.00 9.10
N ALA A 166 3.51 -29.13 9.67
CA ALA A 166 3.50 -29.36 11.12
C ALA A 166 4.44 -28.39 11.86
N GLU A 167 5.58 -28.07 11.28
CA GLU A 167 6.55 -27.11 11.83
C GLU A 167 5.97 -25.69 11.81
N ILE A 168 5.36 -25.28 10.69
CA ILE A 168 4.67 -23.98 10.57
C ILE A 168 3.60 -23.84 11.65
N ARG A 169 2.74 -24.84 11.79
CA ARG A 169 1.63 -24.84 12.77
C ARG A 169 2.14 -24.77 14.20
N THR A 170 3.21 -25.50 14.52
CA THR A 170 3.85 -25.48 15.83
C THR A 170 4.44 -24.10 16.14
N LEU A 171 5.18 -23.52 15.20
CA LEU A 171 5.73 -22.17 15.34
C LEU A 171 4.64 -21.13 15.55
N LEU A 172 3.57 -21.18 14.74
CA LEU A 172 2.46 -20.26 14.86
C LEU A 172 1.70 -20.42 16.19
N ALA A 173 1.56 -21.65 16.71
CA ALA A 173 0.96 -21.91 18.01
C ALA A 173 1.82 -21.32 19.15
N ILE A 174 3.14 -21.45 19.08
CA ILE A 174 4.06 -20.83 20.05
C ILE A 174 3.91 -19.29 20.00
N LYS A 175 3.92 -18.69 18.81
CA LYS A 175 3.77 -17.22 18.64
C LYS A 175 2.39 -16.66 19.05
N GLN A 176 1.40 -17.52 19.29
CA GLN A 176 0.12 -17.11 19.87
C GLN A 176 0.22 -16.83 21.38
N THR A 177 1.20 -17.40 22.07
CA THR A 177 1.42 -17.19 23.50
C THR A 177 2.25 -15.93 23.76
N ARG A 178 2.07 -15.28 24.92
CA ARG A 178 2.88 -14.11 25.32
C ARG A 178 4.34 -14.50 25.54
N THR A 179 4.56 -15.69 26.08
CA THR A 179 5.90 -16.28 26.27
C THR A 179 6.60 -16.48 24.93
N GLY A 180 5.89 -17.00 23.92
CA GLY A 180 6.40 -17.17 22.57
C GLY A 180 6.71 -15.83 21.88
N GLN A 181 5.88 -14.81 22.09
CA GLN A 181 6.12 -13.45 21.60
C GLN A 181 7.36 -12.82 22.25
N LEU A 182 7.57 -13.03 23.55
CA LEU A 182 8.78 -12.58 24.25
C LEU A 182 10.03 -13.26 23.70
N LEU A 183 9.98 -14.59 23.52
CA LEU A 183 11.09 -15.36 22.94
C LEU A 183 11.42 -14.88 21.51
N ASP A 184 10.40 -14.71 20.68
CA ASP A 184 10.58 -14.19 19.30
C ASP A 184 11.19 -12.78 19.29
N ALA A 185 10.79 -11.88 20.22
CA ALA A 185 11.38 -10.56 20.38
C ALA A 185 12.84 -10.62 20.82
N LEU A 186 13.19 -11.52 21.74
CA LEU A 186 14.57 -11.73 22.21
C LEU A 186 15.46 -12.28 21.07
N ILE A 187 14.97 -13.29 20.33
CA ILE A 187 15.69 -13.87 19.18
C ILE A 187 15.97 -12.79 18.12
N ARG A 188 14.97 -11.97 17.79
CA ARG A 188 15.16 -10.84 16.86
C ARG A 188 16.21 -9.86 17.35
N ARG A 189 16.20 -9.54 18.66
CA ARG A 189 17.17 -8.61 19.26
C ARG A 189 18.61 -9.15 19.21
N LEU A 190 18.78 -10.44 19.42
CA LEU A 190 20.09 -11.12 19.33
C LEU A 190 20.59 -11.24 17.88
N ARG A 191 19.68 -11.32 16.91
CA ARG A 191 19.97 -11.37 15.47
C ARG A 191 20.04 -9.99 14.80
N SER A 192 19.98 -8.89 15.54
CA SER A 192 19.90 -7.53 15.01
C SER A 192 21.14 -7.03 14.23
N GLY A 193 22.14 -7.91 13.97
CA GLY A 193 23.24 -7.65 13.04
C GLY A 193 23.09 -8.28 11.66
N SER A 194 22.02 -9.02 11.39
CA SER A 194 21.80 -9.74 10.15
C SER A 194 20.65 -9.16 9.33
N SER A 195 20.63 -9.46 8.06
CA SER A 195 19.80 -9.08 6.93
C SER A 195 18.26 -9.01 7.07
N THR A 196 17.69 -8.78 8.25
CA THR A 196 16.24 -8.63 8.39
C THR A 196 15.79 -7.31 7.77
N PRO A 197 14.83 -7.31 6.81
CA PRO A 197 14.36 -6.09 6.19
C PRO A 197 13.80 -5.12 7.23
N LYS A 198 14.22 -3.86 7.18
CA LYS A 198 13.76 -2.80 8.09
C LYS A 198 12.56 -2.03 7.56
N THR A 199 12.33 -2.14 6.25
CA THR A 199 11.22 -1.51 5.52
C THR A 199 10.70 -2.49 4.47
N TRP A 200 9.45 -2.33 4.09
CA TRP A 200 8.90 -3.09 2.97
C TRP A 200 9.46 -2.57 1.64
N GLY A 201 10.25 -3.36 0.97
CA GLY A 201 10.91 -3.02 -0.30
C GLY A 201 10.16 -3.54 -1.55
N GLY A 202 8.88 -3.91 -1.42
CA GLY A 202 8.10 -4.46 -2.54
C GLY A 202 8.61 -5.83 -3.02
N MET A 203 8.32 -6.13 -4.28
CA MET A 203 8.71 -7.40 -4.91
C MET A 203 10.25 -7.55 -5.05
N GLY A 204 11.00 -6.44 -5.13
CA GLY A 204 12.45 -6.47 -5.21
C GLY A 204 13.16 -7.18 -4.04
N MET A 205 12.47 -7.33 -2.89
CA MET A 205 13.01 -8.08 -1.74
C MET A 205 13.27 -9.56 -2.05
N PHE A 206 12.59 -10.14 -3.03
CA PHE A 206 12.58 -11.58 -3.31
C PHE A 206 13.54 -11.99 -4.43
N MET A 207 14.26 -11.06 -5.05
CA MET A 207 15.11 -11.31 -6.24
C MET A 207 16.20 -12.37 -6.07
N HIS A 208 16.53 -12.73 -4.84
CA HIS A 208 17.56 -13.73 -4.54
C HIS A 208 16.99 -15.14 -4.31
N GLY A 209 15.67 -15.31 -4.31
CA GLY A 209 14.97 -16.56 -3.99
C GLY A 209 14.70 -17.47 -5.19
N ARG A 210 15.53 -17.45 -6.24
CA ARG A 210 15.30 -18.19 -7.49
C ARG A 210 15.35 -19.70 -7.28
N ILE A 211 14.26 -20.39 -7.65
CA ILE A 211 14.15 -21.87 -7.56
C ILE A 211 13.52 -22.46 -8.83
N GLY A 212 13.95 -23.65 -9.19
CA GLY A 212 13.38 -24.35 -10.35
C GLY A 212 12.00 -24.96 -10.08
N TYR A 213 11.32 -25.30 -11.17
CA TYR A 213 9.95 -25.84 -11.15
C TYR A 213 9.80 -27.11 -10.30
N ASP A 214 10.81 -28.01 -10.29
CA ASP A 214 10.80 -29.25 -9.54
C ASP A 214 11.62 -29.18 -8.22
N ASP A 215 11.98 -27.98 -7.76
CA ASP A 215 12.70 -27.80 -6.51
C ASP A 215 11.91 -28.40 -5.32
N PRO A 216 12.56 -29.19 -4.45
CA PRO A 216 11.89 -29.78 -3.29
C PRO A 216 11.21 -28.76 -2.36
N ALA A 217 11.70 -27.51 -2.28
CA ALA A 217 11.05 -26.45 -1.49
C ALA A 217 9.75 -26.01 -2.15
N ARG A 218 9.73 -25.84 -3.48
CA ARG A 218 8.52 -25.53 -4.26
C ARG A 218 7.47 -26.63 -4.13
N LEU A 219 7.89 -27.90 -4.25
CA LEU A 219 7.00 -29.04 -4.04
C LEU A 219 6.39 -29.08 -2.62
N ARG A 220 7.17 -28.71 -1.60
CA ARG A 220 6.62 -28.57 -0.23
C ARG A 220 5.64 -27.41 -0.10
N ALA A 221 5.87 -26.29 -0.76
CA ALA A 221 4.93 -25.16 -0.77
C ALA A 221 3.56 -25.57 -1.37
N TYR A 222 3.54 -26.33 -2.47
CA TYR A 222 2.29 -26.90 -3.02
C TYR A 222 1.59 -27.85 -2.04
N ALA A 223 2.36 -28.70 -1.35
CA ALA A 223 1.78 -29.61 -0.34
C ALA A 223 1.20 -28.82 0.86
N ASN A 224 1.87 -27.76 1.29
CA ASN A 224 1.39 -26.86 2.33
C ASN A 224 0.12 -26.14 1.90
N PHE A 225 0.08 -25.60 0.68
CA PHE A 225 -1.10 -24.95 0.09
C PHE A 225 -2.30 -25.91 0.08
N ARG A 226 -2.12 -27.13 -0.46
CA ARG A 226 -3.18 -28.17 -0.48
C ARG A 226 -3.71 -28.45 0.94
N GLY A 227 -2.83 -28.61 1.91
CA GLY A 227 -3.20 -28.88 3.30
C GLY A 227 -3.92 -27.72 3.98
N ASN A 228 -3.50 -26.49 3.71
CA ASN A 228 -4.12 -25.29 4.23
C ASN A 228 -5.49 -25.02 3.57
N LEU A 229 -5.61 -25.19 2.25
CA LEU A 229 -6.87 -25.07 1.52
C LEU A 229 -7.92 -26.06 2.05
N ASP A 230 -7.53 -27.35 2.20
CA ASP A 230 -8.40 -28.36 2.79
C ASP A 230 -8.85 -27.99 4.21
N ASP A 231 -7.97 -27.40 5.04
CA ASP A 231 -8.32 -26.97 6.40
C ASP A 231 -9.21 -25.71 6.40
N ILE A 232 -9.04 -24.79 5.45
CA ILE A 232 -9.93 -23.64 5.25
C ILE A 232 -11.33 -24.14 4.88
N LEU A 233 -11.46 -25.05 3.92
CA LEU A 233 -12.73 -25.60 3.49
C LEU A 233 -13.43 -26.40 4.61
N ARG A 234 -12.67 -27.21 5.38
CA ARG A 234 -13.21 -27.88 6.58
C ARG A 234 -13.65 -26.89 7.66
N THR A 235 -12.99 -25.75 7.77
CA THR A 235 -13.38 -24.70 8.73
C THR A 235 -14.73 -24.08 8.33
N ALA A 236 -14.92 -23.78 7.05
CA ALA A 236 -16.21 -23.31 6.51
C ALA A 236 -17.32 -24.35 6.72
N GLN A 237 -17.04 -25.62 6.42
CA GLN A 237 -17.98 -26.73 6.61
C GLN A 237 -18.43 -26.85 8.07
N ARG A 238 -17.51 -26.79 9.03
CA ARG A 238 -17.85 -26.84 10.48
C ARG A 238 -18.68 -25.63 10.93
N ALA A 239 -18.50 -24.50 10.27
CA ALA A 239 -19.30 -23.30 10.49
C ALA A 239 -20.63 -23.29 9.69
N CYS A 240 -20.91 -24.34 8.92
CA CYS A 240 -22.05 -24.43 8.02
C CYS A 240 -22.16 -23.27 7.02
N VAL A 241 -21.03 -22.77 6.53
CA VAL A 241 -20.95 -21.66 5.57
C VAL A 241 -20.61 -22.23 4.19
N PRO A 242 -21.42 -21.97 3.15
CA PRO A 242 -21.08 -22.31 1.78
C PRO A 242 -19.87 -21.50 1.30
N VAL A 243 -19.09 -22.09 0.38
CA VAL A 243 -17.88 -21.49 -0.17
C VAL A 243 -17.98 -21.42 -1.68
N VAL A 244 -17.70 -20.25 -2.24
CA VAL A 244 -17.33 -20.10 -3.65
C VAL A 244 -15.81 -20.03 -3.72
N LEU A 245 -15.19 -21.08 -4.22
CA LEU A 245 -13.76 -21.21 -4.39
C LEU A 245 -13.38 -20.91 -5.84
N SER A 246 -12.42 -20.02 -6.06
CA SER A 246 -12.03 -19.59 -7.40
C SER A 246 -10.61 -20.02 -7.76
N THR A 247 -10.42 -20.45 -9.01
CA THR A 247 -9.08 -20.39 -9.62
C THR A 247 -8.62 -18.97 -9.76
N VAL A 248 -7.32 -18.75 -9.93
CA VAL A 248 -6.72 -17.41 -10.03
C VAL A 248 -6.22 -17.17 -11.44
N ALA A 249 -6.62 -16.06 -12.02
CA ALA A 249 -6.15 -15.60 -13.30
C ALA A 249 -4.94 -14.68 -13.14
N VAL A 250 -4.06 -14.68 -14.14
CA VAL A 250 -2.83 -13.87 -14.16
C VAL A 250 -2.59 -13.31 -15.57
N ASN A 251 -1.79 -12.26 -15.67
CA ASN A 251 -1.31 -11.73 -16.95
C ASN A 251 -0.32 -12.73 -17.56
N LEU A 252 -0.66 -13.29 -18.72
CA LEU A 252 0.18 -14.26 -19.41
C LEU A 252 0.99 -13.61 -20.52
N LYS A 253 0.33 -12.87 -21.45
CA LYS A 253 0.99 -12.41 -22.69
C LYS A 253 1.82 -11.12 -22.54
N ASP A 254 1.49 -10.25 -21.58
CA ASP A 254 2.17 -8.97 -21.46
C ASP A 254 3.18 -8.92 -20.30
N CYS A 255 3.26 -9.98 -19.49
CA CYS A 255 4.18 -10.10 -18.37
C CYS A 255 5.11 -11.31 -18.55
N ALA A 256 6.32 -11.06 -19.04
CA ALA A 256 7.36 -12.08 -19.17
C ALA A 256 7.75 -12.68 -17.79
N PRO A 257 8.40 -13.84 -17.76
CA PRO A 257 9.00 -14.38 -16.54
C PRO A 257 9.94 -13.39 -15.85
N PHE A 258 9.91 -13.37 -14.53
CA PHE A 258 10.80 -12.54 -13.72
C PHE A 258 12.22 -13.11 -13.63
N ALA A 259 12.36 -14.44 -13.76
CA ALA A 259 13.65 -15.10 -13.80
C ALA A 259 13.58 -16.43 -14.57
N SER A 260 14.67 -16.74 -15.27
CA SER A 260 14.86 -18.02 -15.94
C SER A 260 16.09 -18.70 -15.41
N ILE A 261 16.03 -20.03 -15.26
CA ILE A 261 17.17 -20.87 -14.89
C ILE A 261 17.19 -22.11 -15.77
N HIS A 262 18.38 -22.59 -16.10
CA HIS A 262 18.53 -23.82 -16.86
C HIS A 262 18.23 -25.05 -16.01
N THR A 263 17.75 -26.10 -16.65
CA THR A 263 17.60 -27.42 -16.02
C THR A 263 18.93 -27.89 -15.43
N PRO A 264 18.95 -28.32 -14.16
CA PRO A 264 20.16 -28.83 -13.53
C PRO A 264 20.73 -30.04 -14.29
N GLY A 265 22.07 -30.10 -14.47
CA GLY A 265 22.76 -31.23 -15.06
C GLY A 265 23.09 -31.10 -16.54
N LEU A 266 22.77 -29.98 -17.19
CA LEU A 266 23.25 -29.71 -18.56
C LEU A 266 24.78 -29.62 -18.59
N SER A 267 25.39 -30.29 -19.56
CA SER A 267 26.83 -30.17 -19.81
C SER A 267 27.18 -28.82 -20.42
N THR A 268 28.42 -28.38 -20.25
CA THR A 268 28.92 -27.13 -20.83
C THR A 268 28.69 -27.07 -22.36
N ASN A 269 28.85 -28.19 -23.07
CA ASN A 269 28.62 -28.26 -24.52
C ASN A 269 27.13 -28.08 -24.86
N GLN A 270 26.24 -28.70 -24.11
CA GLN A 270 24.79 -28.52 -24.29
C GLN A 270 24.38 -27.06 -24.05
N LEU A 271 24.90 -26.46 -22.99
CA LEU A 271 24.63 -25.09 -22.66
C LEU A 271 25.16 -24.12 -23.72
N SER A 272 26.38 -24.38 -24.25
CA SER A 272 26.96 -23.58 -25.33
C SER A 272 26.11 -23.68 -26.63
N ALA A 273 25.73 -24.91 -27.00
CA ALA A 273 24.87 -25.13 -28.18
C ALA A 273 23.47 -24.49 -28.01
N TRP A 274 22.90 -24.60 -26.80
CA TRP A 274 21.63 -23.96 -26.49
C TRP A 274 21.71 -22.43 -26.64
N ASN A 275 22.73 -21.80 -26.05
CA ASN A 275 22.94 -20.35 -26.12
C ASN A 275 23.10 -19.86 -27.58
N GLU A 276 23.89 -20.58 -28.40
CA GLU A 276 24.09 -20.21 -29.82
C GLU A 276 22.77 -20.24 -30.60
N ILE A 277 21.97 -21.30 -30.46
CA ILE A 277 20.67 -21.42 -31.11
C ILE A 277 19.68 -20.37 -30.59
N PHE A 278 19.68 -20.12 -29.28
CA PHE A 278 18.77 -19.16 -28.65
C PHE A 278 19.05 -17.73 -29.07
N GLU A 279 20.31 -17.31 -29.12
CA GLU A 279 20.74 -15.98 -29.61
C GLU A 279 20.45 -15.76 -31.11
N GLU A 280 20.60 -16.83 -31.91
CA GLU A 280 20.19 -16.78 -33.34
C GLU A 280 18.67 -16.62 -33.44
N GLY A 281 17.91 -17.28 -32.56
CA GLY A 281 16.46 -17.11 -32.43
C GLY A 281 16.06 -15.68 -32.10
N ILE A 282 16.70 -15.03 -31.11
CA ILE A 282 16.50 -13.63 -30.76
C ILE A 282 16.78 -12.69 -31.95
N THR A 283 17.83 -12.97 -32.69
CA THR A 283 18.19 -12.19 -33.88
C THR A 283 17.08 -12.22 -34.95
N ASN A 284 16.54 -13.41 -35.23
CA ASN A 284 15.45 -13.60 -36.18
C ASN A 284 14.12 -12.98 -35.66
N GLU A 285 13.81 -13.13 -34.39
CA GLU A 285 12.63 -12.53 -33.76
C GLU A 285 12.67 -11.00 -33.87
N THR A 286 13.83 -10.40 -33.56
CA THR A 286 14.06 -8.94 -33.63
C THR A 286 13.94 -8.41 -35.07
N ALA A 287 14.32 -9.24 -36.06
CA ALA A 287 14.15 -8.94 -37.47
C ALA A 287 12.70 -9.14 -37.98
N GLY A 288 11.79 -9.63 -37.15
CA GLY A 288 10.40 -9.94 -37.51
C GLY A 288 10.23 -11.27 -38.27
N SER A 289 11.29 -12.10 -38.36
CA SER A 289 11.28 -13.42 -38.99
C SER A 289 10.75 -14.49 -38.01
N TYR A 290 9.52 -14.33 -37.56
CA TYR A 290 8.93 -15.17 -36.47
C TYR A 290 8.91 -16.67 -36.78
N ARG A 291 8.80 -17.09 -38.06
CA ARG A 291 8.85 -18.52 -38.44
C ARG A 291 10.22 -19.12 -38.22
N ASP A 292 11.28 -18.39 -38.56
CA ASP A 292 12.66 -18.86 -38.46
C ASP A 292 13.06 -18.81 -36.96
N ALA A 293 12.68 -17.77 -36.24
CA ALA A 293 12.85 -17.68 -34.78
C ALA A 293 12.19 -18.87 -34.07
N LEU A 294 10.91 -19.16 -34.42
CA LEU A 294 10.16 -20.28 -33.83
C LEU A 294 10.85 -21.63 -34.10
N ALA A 295 11.40 -21.84 -35.29
CA ALA A 295 12.12 -23.07 -35.59
C ALA A 295 13.41 -23.21 -34.74
N LEU A 296 14.13 -22.11 -34.51
CA LEU A 296 15.33 -22.08 -33.67
C LEU A 296 14.96 -22.29 -32.19
N TYR A 297 13.97 -21.61 -31.68
CA TYR A 297 13.51 -21.77 -30.29
C TYR A 297 13.04 -23.20 -30.02
N ARG A 298 12.38 -23.87 -30.96
CA ARG A 298 12.00 -25.28 -30.83
C ARG A 298 13.22 -26.19 -30.76
N LYS A 299 14.29 -25.92 -31.52
CA LYS A 299 15.57 -26.62 -31.38
C LYS A 299 16.25 -26.38 -30.04
N ALA A 300 16.22 -25.15 -29.53
CA ALA A 300 16.72 -24.87 -28.19
C ALA A 300 15.91 -25.64 -27.13
N ALA A 301 14.58 -25.72 -27.28
CA ALA A 301 13.71 -26.49 -26.39
C ALA A 301 14.00 -28.00 -26.39
N GLU A 302 14.55 -28.57 -27.46
CA GLU A 302 15.01 -29.97 -27.49
C GLU A 302 16.20 -30.20 -26.53
N ILE A 303 16.97 -29.17 -26.20
CA ILE A 303 18.10 -29.23 -25.27
C ILE A 303 17.63 -28.89 -23.85
N ASP A 304 16.89 -27.79 -23.70
CA ASP A 304 16.37 -27.33 -22.41
C ASP A 304 15.04 -26.59 -22.61
N ALA A 305 13.94 -27.26 -22.34
CA ALA A 305 12.59 -26.69 -22.47
C ALA A 305 12.14 -25.91 -21.24
N GLN A 306 12.82 -26.04 -20.09
CA GLN A 306 12.39 -25.42 -18.81
C GLN A 306 12.93 -23.99 -18.61
N PHE A 307 13.60 -23.41 -19.61
CA PHE A 307 14.04 -22.03 -19.55
C PHE A 307 12.86 -21.09 -19.83
N ALA A 308 12.35 -20.46 -18.81
CA ALA A 308 11.08 -19.72 -18.85
C ALA A 308 11.02 -18.64 -19.95
N GLU A 309 12.10 -17.89 -20.18
CA GLU A 309 12.19 -16.89 -21.26
C GLU A 309 12.04 -17.54 -22.63
N LEU A 310 12.61 -18.73 -22.85
CA LEU A 310 12.45 -19.47 -24.10
C LEU A 310 10.97 -19.78 -24.38
N GLN A 311 10.24 -20.25 -23.37
CA GLN A 311 8.82 -20.53 -23.52
C GLN A 311 8.00 -19.27 -23.82
N PHE A 312 8.34 -18.15 -23.19
CA PHE A 312 7.67 -16.88 -23.46
C PHE A 312 7.90 -16.42 -24.90
N ARG A 313 9.13 -16.49 -25.40
CA ARG A 313 9.48 -16.14 -26.79
C ARG A 313 8.83 -17.07 -27.82
N LEU A 314 8.68 -18.37 -27.49
CA LEU A 314 7.87 -19.29 -28.30
C LEU A 314 6.43 -18.78 -28.39
N GLY A 315 5.83 -18.40 -27.24
CA GLY A 315 4.50 -17.83 -27.18
C GLY A 315 4.36 -16.54 -28.01
N ASP A 316 5.33 -15.62 -27.94
CA ASP A 316 5.34 -14.39 -28.75
C ASP A 316 5.39 -14.69 -30.24
N CYS A 317 6.24 -15.64 -30.67
CA CYS A 317 6.32 -16.05 -32.07
C CYS A 317 5.02 -16.72 -32.56
N ASP A 318 4.46 -17.65 -31.75
CA ASP A 318 3.19 -18.32 -32.11
C ASP A 318 2.02 -17.32 -32.11
N LEU A 319 2.00 -16.32 -31.22
CA LEU A 319 1.02 -15.23 -31.21
C LEU A 319 1.14 -14.38 -32.49
N ALA A 320 2.35 -13.99 -32.88
CA ALA A 320 2.60 -13.23 -34.10
C ALA A 320 2.20 -13.99 -35.38
N LEU A 321 2.29 -15.32 -35.33
CA LEU A 321 1.86 -16.23 -36.41
C LEU A 321 0.39 -16.64 -36.31
N THR A 322 -0.37 -16.06 -35.42
CA THR A 322 -1.80 -16.35 -35.15
C THR A 322 -2.11 -17.78 -34.68
N ASN A 323 -1.13 -18.48 -34.11
CA ASN A 323 -1.27 -19.81 -33.54
C ASN A 323 -1.71 -19.71 -32.06
N PHE A 324 -2.83 -19.06 -31.79
CA PHE A 324 -3.26 -18.62 -30.43
C PHE A 324 -3.34 -19.76 -29.40
N VAL A 325 -3.74 -20.96 -29.81
CA VAL A 325 -3.84 -22.13 -28.91
C VAL A 325 -2.45 -22.58 -28.45
N GLN A 326 -1.45 -22.53 -29.34
CA GLN A 326 -0.07 -22.89 -28.98
C GLN A 326 0.55 -21.75 -28.16
N ALA A 327 0.37 -20.50 -28.57
CA ALA A 327 0.83 -19.33 -27.84
C ALA A 327 0.35 -19.33 -26.37
N LEU A 328 -0.93 -19.65 -26.13
CA LEU A 328 -1.47 -19.78 -24.76
C LEU A 328 -0.70 -20.84 -23.96
N ARG A 329 -0.43 -22.02 -24.55
CA ARG A 329 0.32 -23.10 -23.86
C ARG A 329 1.74 -22.68 -23.54
N ASP A 330 2.41 -22.02 -24.46
CA ASP A 330 3.79 -21.58 -24.29
C ASP A 330 3.90 -20.49 -23.23
N PHE A 331 2.95 -19.54 -23.18
CA PHE A 331 2.87 -18.56 -22.08
C PHE A 331 2.52 -19.19 -20.73
N GLU A 332 1.68 -20.25 -20.70
CA GLU A 332 1.43 -21.02 -19.47
C GLU A 332 2.68 -21.72 -18.99
N LEU A 333 3.46 -22.33 -19.89
CA LEU A 333 4.75 -22.95 -19.55
C LEU A 333 5.76 -21.90 -19.08
N ALA A 334 5.84 -20.76 -19.76
CA ALA A 334 6.72 -19.66 -19.36
C ALA A 334 6.45 -19.18 -17.92
N ARG A 335 5.16 -19.08 -17.55
CA ARG A 335 4.76 -18.74 -16.18
C ARG A 335 5.08 -19.88 -15.19
N ASP A 336 4.83 -21.14 -15.57
CA ASP A 336 5.03 -22.29 -14.71
C ASP A 336 6.53 -22.53 -14.42
N ASP A 337 7.39 -22.24 -15.39
CA ASP A 337 8.85 -22.36 -15.30
C ASP A 337 9.54 -21.10 -14.74
N ASP A 338 8.77 -20.03 -14.42
CA ASP A 338 9.34 -18.82 -13.81
C ASP A 338 10.04 -19.17 -12.50
N ALA A 339 11.33 -18.87 -12.43
CA ALA A 339 12.16 -19.18 -11.26
C ALA A 339 12.02 -18.14 -10.13
N LEU A 340 11.19 -17.12 -10.33
CA LEU A 340 10.79 -16.15 -9.32
C LEU A 340 9.26 -15.99 -9.41
N ASP A 341 8.57 -16.85 -8.67
CA ASP A 341 7.14 -17.14 -8.87
C ASP A 341 6.22 -16.19 -8.07
N PHE A 342 5.81 -15.10 -8.74
CA PHE A 342 4.81 -14.16 -8.22
C PHE A 342 3.40 -14.38 -8.79
N ARG A 343 3.19 -15.41 -9.59
CA ARG A 343 1.93 -15.71 -10.28
C ARG A 343 1.45 -17.12 -9.98
N VAL A 344 0.15 -17.30 -9.87
CA VAL A 344 -0.42 -18.66 -9.76
C VAL A 344 -0.08 -19.47 -10.99
N ASP A 345 0.53 -20.62 -10.78
CA ASP A 345 0.87 -21.59 -11.81
C ASP A 345 -0.26 -22.63 -12.05
N THR A 346 -0.03 -23.52 -13.01
CA THR A 346 -0.97 -24.59 -13.35
C THR A 346 -1.20 -25.55 -12.18
N ARG A 347 -0.18 -25.83 -11.36
CA ARG A 347 -0.28 -26.76 -10.20
C ARG A 347 -1.18 -26.19 -9.11
N ILE A 348 -1.06 -24.91 -8.77
CA ILE A 348 -1.91 -24.23 -7.79
C ILE A 348 -3.37 -24.25 -8.27
N ASN A 349 -3.64 -23.83 -9.52
CA ASN A 349 -4.99 -23.87 -10.07
C ASN A 349 -5.58 -25.30 -10.15
N SER A 350 -4.75 -26.30 -10.41
CA SER A 350 -5.18 -27.71 -10.37
C SER A 350 -5.56 -28.16 -8.96
N ILE A 351 -4.77 -27.77 -7.95
CA ILE A 351 -5.09 -28.04 -6.53
C ILE A 351 -6.43 -27.42 -6.14
N ILE A 352 -6.71 -26.20 -6.61
CA ILE A 352 -7.98 -25.48 -6.37
C ILE A 352 -9.14 -26.27 -6.99
N ARG A 353 -9.05 -26.66 -8.29
CA ARG A 353 -10.08 -27.44 -8.98
C ARG A 353 -10.32 -28.80 -8.30
N GLU A 354 -9.26 -29.51 -7.95
CA GLU A 354 -9.34 -30.77 -7.21
C GLU A 354 -10.00 -30.60 -5.84
N ALA A 355 -9.66 -29.55 -5.09
CA ALA A 355 -10.25 -29.27 -3.78
C ALA A 355 -11.76 -28.97 -3.94
N ALA A 356 -12.15 -28.15 -4.91
CA ALA A 356 -13.55 -27.89 -5.19
C ALA A 356 -14.34 -29.17 -5.52
N SER A 357 -13.75 -30.05 -6.35
CA SER A 357 -14.35 -31.33 -6.71
C SER A 357 -14.50 -32.27 -5.49
N ARG A 358 -13.46 -32.39 -4.66
CA ARG A 358 -13.50 -33.25 -3.44
C ARG A 358 -14.55 -32.77 -2.44
N HIS A 359 -14.75 -31.46 -2.31
CA HIS A 359 -15.65 -30.84 -1.34
C HIS A 359 -17.01 -30.41 -1.94
N ALA A 360 -17.31 -30.76 -3.19
CA ALA A 360 -18.54 -30.32 -3.88
C ALA A 360 -19.81 -30.70 -3.11
N ARG A 361 -19.87 -31.89 -2.49
CA ARG A 361 -21.01 -32.33 -1.66
C ARG A 361 -21.09 -31.59 -0.31
N GLN A 362 -20.10 -30.74 0.01
CA GLN A 362 -19.98 -30.02 1.26
C GLN A 362 -20.17 -28.51 1.05
N SER A 363 -20.99 -28.13 0.06
CA SER A 363 -21.31 -26.74 -0.29
C SER A 363 -20.10 -25.91 -0.70
N VAL A 364 -19.15 -26.52 -1.43
CA VAL A 364 -18.06 -25.84 -2.11
C VAL A 364 -18.34 -25.79 -3.60
N TYR A 365 -18.36 -24.59 -4.16
CA TYR A 365 -18.72 -24.29 -5.54
C TYR A 365 -17.55 -23.64 -6.27
N LEU A 366 -17.16 -24.20 -7.42
CA LEU A 366 -16.05 -23.66 -8.21
C LEU A 366 -16.51 -22.51 -9.10
N VAL A 367 -15.71 -21.44 -9.12
CA VAL A 367 -15.64 -20.42 -10.17
C VAL A 367 -14.28 -20.57 -10.86
N ASP A 368 -14.25 -20.79 -12.17
CA ASP A 368 -13.00 -20.94 -12.92
C ASP A 368 -12.60 -19.61 -13.56
N ALA A 369 -12.19 -18.66 -12.71
CA ALA A 369 -11.81 -17.29 -13.13
C ALA A 369 -10.69 -17.29 -14.18
N ALA A 370 -9.71 -18.17 -14.07
CA ALA A 370 -8.64 -18.30 -15.07
C ALA A 370 -9.21 -18.57 -16.46
N ARG A 371 -10.18 -19.48 -16.56
CA ARG A 371 -10.87 -19.81 -17.82
C ARG A 371 -11.77 -18.65 -18.27
N VAL A 372 -12.52 -18.04 -17.36
CA VAL A 372 -13.47 -16.96 -17.71
C VAL A 372 -12.72 -15.75 -18.25
N LEU A 373 -11.63 -15.33 -17.64
CA LEU A 373 -10.84 -14.21 -18.13
C LEU A 373 -10.16 -14.56 -19.48
N ALA A 374 -9.66 -15.78 -19.64
CA ALA A 374 -9.12 -16.23 -20.93
C ALA A 374 -10.19 -16.18 -22.05
N GLN A 375 -11.39 -16.68 -21.81
CA GLN A 375 -12.49 -16.65 -22.79
C GLN A 375 -12.95 -15.22 -23.17
N ASN A 376 -12.76 -14.25 -22.30
CA ASN A 376 -13.09 -12.85 -22.55
C ASN A 376 -11.87 -12.02 -23.02
N SER A 377 -10.68 -12.64 -23.11
CA SER A 377 -9.46 -11.98 -23.59
C SER A 377 -9.39 -12.02 -25.12
N PRO A 378 -8.82 -10.99 -25.77
CA PRO A 378 -8.39 -11.11 -27.15
C PRO A 378 -7.48 -12.34 -27.33
N GLU A 379 -7.61 -13.05 -28.42
CA GLU A 379 -6.86 -14.27 -28.76
C GLU A 379 -7.00 -15.41 -27.72
N GLY A 380 -7.86 -15.25 -26.71
CA GLY A 380 -8.00 -16.19 -25.61
C GLY A 380 -6.89 -16.14 -24.56
N ILE A 381 -6.03 -15.12 -24.58
CA ILE A 381 -4.85 -14.99 -23.73
C ILE A 381 -4.96 -13.75 -22.85
N PRO A 382 -5.06 -13.88 -21.52
CA PRO A 382 -5.15 -12.75 -20.61
C PRO A 382 -3.90 -11.88 -20.60
N GLY A 383 -4.09 -10.56 -20.61
CA GLY A 383 -3.04 -9.56 -20.60
C GLY A 383 -3.48 -8.26 -19.91
N LEU A 384 -2.86 -7.13 -20.30
CA LEU A 384 -3.18 -5.78 -19.79
C LEU A 384 -4.61 -5.30 -20.10
N ASN A 385 -5.37 -6.05 -20.88
CA ASN A 385 -6.82 -5.84 -21.05
C ASN A 385 -7.59 -6.05 -19.73
N PHE A 386 -7.10 -6.92 -18.82
CA PHE A 386 -7.73 -7.20 -17.52
C PHE A 386 -6.81 -6.96 -16.31
N PHE A 387 -5.52 -6.76 -16.55
CA PHE A 387 -4.54 -6.57 -15.49
C PHE A 387 -3.83 -5.23 -15.62
N TYR A 388 -3.36 -4.71 -14.50
CA TYR A 388 -2.45 -3.57 -14.49
C TYR A 388 -1.00 -4.00 -14.77
N GLU A 389 -0.61 -5.18 -14.26
CA GLU A 389 0.72 -5.76 -14.43
C GLU A 389 0.64 -7.30 -14.35
N HIS A 390 1.29 -7.99 -13.43
CA HIS A 390 1.36 -9.46 -13.40
C HIS A 390 0.10 -10.17 -12.87
N VAL A 391 -0.57 -9.63 -11.80
CA VAL A 391 -1.70 -10.29 -11.12
C VAL A 391 -2.84 -9.36 -10.70
N HIS A 392 -2.58 -8.04 -10.62
CA HIS A 392 -3.59 -7.12 -10.10
C HIS A 392 -4.56 -6.68 -11.20
N LEU A 393 -5.83 -6.96 -10.95
CA LEU A 393 -6.91 -6.70 -11.89
C LEU A 393 -7.15 -5.19 -12.05
N ASN A 394 -7.33 -4.74 -13.28
CA ASN A 394 -7.81 -3.39 -13.58
C ASN A 394 -9.33 -3.27 -13.36
N PHE A 395 -9.93 -2.13 -13.67
CA PHE A 395 -11.37 -1.89 -13.47
C PHE A 395 -12.23 -2.96 -14.17
N VAL A 396 -11.94 -3.25 -15.44
CA VAL A 396 -12.67 -4.25 -16.24
C VAL A 396 -12.50 -5.65 -15.68
N GLY A 397 -11.25 -6.02 -15.32
CA GLY A 397 -10.95 -7.33 -14.74
C GLY A 397 -11.65 -7.54 -13.38
N ASN A 398 -11.65 -6.52 -12.51
CA ASN A 398 -12.39 -6.57 -11.23
C ASN A 398 -13.90 -6.69 -11.43
N TYR A 399 -14.49 -5.98 -12.40
CA TYR A 399 -15.91 -6.09 -12.73
C TYR A 399 -16.26 -7.48 -13.26
N LEU A 400 -15.49 -8.02 -14.21
CA LEU A 400 -15.76 -9.35 -14.79
C LEU A 400 -15.67 -10.47 -13.75
N LEU A 401 -14.64 -10.44 -12.90
CA LEU A 401 -14.53 -11.41 -11.81
C LEU A 401 -15.66 -11.27 -10.79
N ALA A 402 -16.07 -10.05 -10.47
CA ALA A 402 -17.22 -9.81 -9.59
C ALA A 402 -18.52 -10.30 -10.19
N LEU A 403 -18.70 -10.14 -11.50
CA LEU A 403 -19.87 -10.63 -12.23
C LEU A 403 -19.94 -12.17 -12.23
N ASP A 404 -18.82 -12.85 -12.43
CA ASP A 404 -18.74 -14.31 -12.38
C ASP A 404 -19.04 -14.84 -10.97
N PHE A 405 -18.52 -14.17 -9.92
CA PHE A 405 -18.94 -14.46 -8.54
C PHE A 405 -20.42 -14.20 -8.32
N ALA A 406 -20.96 -13.10 -8.80
CA ALA A 406 -22.38 -12.75 -8.64
C ALA A 406 -23.30 -13.78 -9.30
N GLU A 407 -22.98 -14.26 -10.50
CA GLU A 407 -23.70 -15.34 -11.18
C GLU A 407 -23.69 -16.64 -10.37
N LYS A 408 -22.56 -17.00 -9.79
CA LYS A 408 -22.47 -18.17 -8.92
C LYS A 408 -23.29 -18.01 -7.64
N ILE A 409 -23.20 -16.85 -7.00
CA ILE A 409 -23.90 -16.51 -5.75
C ILE A 409 -25.41 -16.53 -5.96
N LYS A 410 -25.91 -16.04 -7.09
CA LYS A 410 -27.34 -16.06 -7.45
C LYS A 410 -28.00 -17.39 -7.17
N GLY A 411 -27.33 -18.50 -7.53
CA GLY A 411 -27.84 -19.85 -7.30
C GLY A 411 -27.75 -20.33 -5.83
N LEU A 412 -27.15 -19.55 -4.94
CA LEU A 412 -26.94 -19.89 -3.54
C LEU A 412 -27.75 -19.00 -2.58
N LEU A 413 -28.35 -17.93 -3.10
CA LEU A 413 -29.14 -17.01 -2.29
C LEU A 413 -30.44 -17.65 -1.81
N PRO A 414 -30.89 -17.38 -0.58
CA PRO A 414 -32.16 -17.86 -0.07
C PRO A 414 -33.36 -17.24 -0.81
N ASN A 415 -34.49 -17.95 -0.86
CA ASN A 415 -35.70 -17.51 -1.54
C ASN A 415 -36.23 -16.15 -1.08
N SER A 416 -35.97 -15.77 0.19
CA SER A 416 -36.33 -14.46 0.73
C SER A 416 -35.60 -13.29 0.04
N ILE A 417 -34.44 -13.55 -0.57
CA ILE A 417 -33.67 -12.60 -1.36
C ILE A 417 -34.02 -12.71 -2.84
N THR A 418 -34.01 -13.94 -3.39
CA THR A 418 -34.27 -14.16 -4.83
C THR A 418 -35.67 -13.72 -5.26
N GLY A 419 -36.64 -13.70 -4.37
CA GLY A 419 -37.98 -13.15 -4.63
C GLY A 419 -38.01 -11.64 -4.96
N ARG A 420 -36.90 -10.94 -4.81
CA ARG A 420 -36.70 -9.51 -5.12
C ARG A 420 -35.82 -9.28 -6.36
N ASP A 421 -35.54 -10.33 -7.13
CA ASP A 421 -34.63 -10.26 -8.30
C ASP A 421 -35.19 -9.29 -9.37
N GLN A 422 -34.38 -8.28 -9.73
CA GLN A 422 -34.71 -7.32 -10.79
C GLN A 422 -34.33 -7.80 -12.20
N GLY A 423 -33.80 -9.01 -12.33
CA GLY A 423 -33.52 -9.69 -13.60
C GLY A 423 -32.08 -9.49 -14.10
N ASN A 424 -31.66 -8.30 -14.38
CA ASN A 424 -30.35 -8.03 -14.99
C ASN A 424 -29.28 -7.63 -13.98
N TRP A 425 -28.02 -7.95 -14.27
CA TRP A 425 -26.89 -7.39 -13.54
C TRP A 425 -26.62 -5.95 -14.00
N ALA A 426 -26.14 -5.12 -13.09
CA ALA A 426 -25.68 -3.79 -13.40
C ALA A 426 -24.49 -3.85 -14.38
N SER A 427 -24.49 -2.96 -15.39
CA SER A 427 -23.37 -2.83 -16.31
C SER A 427 -22.11 -2.33 -15.60
N GLU A 428 -20.94 -2.53 -16.22
CA GLU A 428 -19.67 -1.96 -15.73
C GLU A 428 -19.78 -0.46 -15.50
N GLU A 429 -20.36 0.26 -16.46
CA GLU A 429 -20.58 1.71 -16.38
C GLU A 429 -21.47 2.12 -15.19
N LEU A 430 -22.56 1.37 -14.93
CA LEU A 430 -23.41 1.62 -13.78
C LEU A 430 -22.67 1.35 -12.47
N CYS A 431 -21.92 0.26 -12.40
CA CYS A 431 -21.06 -0.04 -11.25
C CYS A 431 -20.02 1.07 -11.03
N GLY A 432 -19.38 1.53 -12.11
CA GLY A 432 -18.43 2.66 -12.05
C GLY A 432 -19.06 3.94 -11.50
N ARG A 433 -20.28 4.28 -11.94
CA ARG A 433 -21.04 5.43 -11.36
C ARG A 433 -21.34 5.24 -9.87
N ARG A 434 -21.71 4.03 -9.43
CA ARG A 434 -21.99 3.72 -8.02
C ARG A 434 -20.76 3.77 -7.13
N LEU A 435 -19.61 3.47 -7.69
CA LEU A 435 -18.31 3.52 -7.01
C LEU A 435 -17.57 4.85 -7.22
N ALA A 436 -18.18 5.80 -7.94
CA ALA A 436 -17.59 7.07 -8.35
C ALA A 436 -16.21 6.88 -9.02
N VAL A 437 -16.10 5.95 -10.00
CA VAL A 437 -14.90 5.78 -10.82
C VAL A 437 -14.77 6.97 -11.77
N THR A 438 -14.21 8.07 -11.31
CA THR A 438 -13.98 9.28 -12.11
C THR A 438 -12.75 9.12 -13.01
N VAL A 439 -12.64 9.96 -14.04
CA VAL A 439 -11.42 9.99 -14.88
C VAL A 439 -10.19 10.39 -14.05
N TRP A 440 -10.37 11.25 -13.06
CA TRP A 440 -9.32 11.62 -12.10
C TRP A 440 -8.81 10.41 -11.31
N ASP A 441 -9.71 9.54 -10.82
CA ASP A 441 -9.32 8.32 -10.11
C ASP A 441 -8.60 7.33 -11.04
N GLN A 442 -9.10 7.15 -12.27
CA GLN A 442 -8.48 6.28 -13.25
C GLN A 442 -7.02 6.71 -13.55
N GLN A 443 -6.78 8.00 -13.73
CA GLN A 443 -5.44 8.54 -13.93
C GLN A 443 -4.56 8.35 -12.68
N ARG A 444 -5.11 8.57 -11.48
CA ARG A 444 -4.39 8.46 -10.22
C ARG A 444 -3.94 7.04 -9.90
N VAL A 445 -4.75 6.03 -10.23
CA VAL A 445 -4.42 4.60 -10.01
C VAL A 445 -3.16 4.18 -10.76
N TRP A 446 -2.85 4.81 -11.90
CA TRP A 446 -1.64 4.49 -12.67
C TRP A 446 -0.33 4.91 -12.01
N GLN A 447 -0.32 5.87 -11.08
CA GLN A 447 0.92 6.33 -10.42
C GLN A 447 1.64 5.22 -9.64
N PRO A 448 0.99 4.51 -8.68
CA PRO A 448 1.63 3.41 -7.96
C PRO A 448 1.94 2.22 -8.86
N ILE A 449 1.15 1.98 -9.93
CA ILE A 449 1.41 0.93 -10.89
C ILE A 449 2.68 1.24 -11.67
N PHE A 450 2.81 2.47 -12.17
CA PHE A 450 4.00 2.91 -12.91
C PHE A 450 5.26 2.83 -12.02
N ALA A 451 5.19 3.27 -10.77
CA ALA A 451 6.29 3.11 -9.82
C ALA A 451 6.67 1.64 -9.60
N ARG A 452 5.70 0.72 -9.60
CA ARG A 452 5.93 -0.72 -9.47
C ARG A 452 6.63 -1.28 -10.69
N VAL A 453 6.13 -1.02 -11.90
CA VAL A 453 6.71 -1.57 -13.15
C VAL A 453 8.07 -0.98 -13.49
N THR A 454 8.41 0.20 -12.99
CA THR A 454 9.74 0.81 -13.10
C THR A 454 10.73 0.37 -12.02
N SER A 455 10.34 -0.57 -11.16
CA SER A 455 11.16 -1.09 -10.07
C SER A 455 11.45 -2.58 -10.24
N PRO A 456 12.53 -3.13 -9.62
CA PRO A 456 12.74 -4.57 -9.57
C PRO A 456 11.56 -5.32 -8.94
N PRO A 457 11.23 -6.54 -9.45
CA PRO A 457 11.91 -7.32 -10.49
C PRO A 457 11.50 -6.98 -11.93
N PHE A 458 10.50 -6.13 -12.18
CA PHE A 458 10.04 -5.81 -13.54
C PHE A 458 11.15 -5.27 -14.45
N THR A 459 12.05 -4.44 -13.91
CA THR A 459 13.20 -3.90 -14.67
C THR A 459 14.20 -4.97 -15.13
N GLY A 460 14.12 -6.19 -14.60
CA GLY A 460 14.95 -7.33 -14.97
C GLY A 460 14.34 -8.21 -16.07
N GLN A 461 13.07 -7.99 -16.45
CA GLN A 461 12.42 -8.77 -17.51
C GLN A 461 12.98 -8.39 -18.89
N PHE A 462 13.19 -9.38 -19.76
CA PHE A 462 13.75 -9.11 -21.10
C PHE A 462 12.83 -8.24 -21.96
N ASN A 463 11.50 -8.32 -21.76
CA ASN A 463 10.50 -7.51 -22.46
C ASN A 463 10.16 -6.21 -21.72
N HIS A 464 10.89 -5.83 -20.66
CA HIS A 464 10.58 -4.66 -19.82
C HIS A 464 10.30 -3.39 -20.62
N ALA A 465 11.13 -3.08 -21.63
CA ALA A 465 10.95 -1.87 -22.45
C ALA A 465 9.62 -1.87 -23.21
N ALA A 466 9.21 -3.03 -23.74
CA ALA A 466 7.92 -3.19 -24.42
C ALA A 466 6.76 -3.08 -23.44
N HIS A 467 6.85 -3.75 -22.29
CA HIS A 467 5.84 -3.69 -21.23
C HIS A 467 5.68 -2.25 -20.70
N LEU A 468 6.79 -1.55 -20.42
CA LEU A 468 6.76 -0.15 -19.98
C LEU A 468 6.06 0.75 -20.99
N LYS A 469 6.35 0.59 -22.30
CA LYS A 469 5.69 1.34 -23.37
C LYS A 469 4.18 1.11 -23.40
N LEU A 470 3.72 -0.12 -23.15
CA LEU A 470 2.28 -0.42 -23.05
C LEU A 470 1.66 0.26 -21.83
N CYS A 471 2.32 0.23 -20.66
CA CYS A 471 1.88 0.94 -19.46
C CYS A 471 1.85 2.47 -19.66
N GLU A 472 2.86 3.04 -20.35
CA GLU A 472 2.89 4.45 -20.73
C GLU A 472 1.73 4.82 -21.66
N ALA A 473 1.42 3.97 -22.63
CA ALA A 473 0.28 4.17 -23.52
C ALA A 473 -1.04 4.21 -22.74
N LYS A 474 -1.23 3.29 -21.78
CA LYS A 474 -2.41 3.27 -20.89
C LYS A 474 -2.49 4.49 -19.98
N LEU A 475 -1.37 4.93 -19.41
CA LEU A 475 -1.31 6.17 -18.63
C LEU A 475 -1.65 7.40 -19.48
N ASN A 476 -1.14 7.46 -20.72
CA ASN A 476 -1.44 8.55 -21.64
C ASN A 476 -2.90 8.53 -22.11
N GLU A 477 -3.49 7.36 -22.32
CA GLU A 477 -4.91 7.19 -22.58
C GLU A 477 -5.75 7.75 -21.41
N ALA A 478 -5.43 7.37 -20.16
CA ALA A 478 -6.09 7.89 -18.98
C ALA A 478 -5.92 9.42 -18.82
N LYS A 479 -4.73 9.96 -19.14
CA LYS A 479 -4.51 11.42 -19.15
C LYS A 479 -5.33 12.14 -20.22
N ALA A 480 -5.40 11.58 -21.43
CA ALA A 480 -6.19 12.16 -22.52
C ALA A 480 -7.70 12.19 -22.20
N GLN A 481 -8.16 11.26 -21.38
CA GLN A 481 -9.55 11.24 -20.90
C GLN A 481 -9.85 12.33 -19.87
N MET A 482 -8.84 12.96 -19.23
CA MET A 482 -9.04 14.01 -18.23
C MET A 482 -9.86 15.19 -18.77
N ASP A 483 -9.73 15.51 -20.05
CA ASP A 483 -10.51 16.59 -20.70
C ASP A 483 -11.96 16.17 -21.04
N THR A 484 -12.30 14.88 -20.91
CA THR A 484 -13.65 14.35 -21.22
C THR A 484 -14.64 14.50 -20.07
N GLN A 485 -14.14 14.74 -18.85
CA GLN A 485 -14.95 14.93 -17.65
C GLN A 485 -14.54 16.21 -16.92
N THR A 486 -15.44 17.16 -16.78
CA THR A 486 -15.13 18.37 -16.01
C THR A 486 -15.03 18.05 -14.51
N PRO A 487 -14.28 18.88 -13.73
CA PRO A 487 -14.23 18.72 -12.28
C PRO A 487 -15.62 18.72 -11.62
N GLU A 488 -16.54 19.52 -12.15
CA GLU A 488 -17.91 19.57 -11.65
C GLU A 488 -18.68 18.27 -11.92
N GLN A 489 -18.51 17.66 -13.09
CA GLN A 489 -19.10 16.34 -13.39
C GLN A 489 -18.53 15.24 -12.50
N ALA A 490 -17.22 15.25 -12.26
CA ALA A 490 -16.58 14.32 -11.32
C ALA A 490 -17.14 14.50 -9.90
N ARG A 491 -17.25 15.74 -9.44
CA ARG A 491 -17.84 16.08 -8.14
C ARG A 491 -19.27 15.57 -8.01
N GLN A 492 -20.13 15.83 -9.00
CA GLN A 492 -21.52 15.34 -9.02
C GLN A 492 -21.58 13.82 -8.94
N MET A 493 -20.63 13.10 -9.56
CA MET A 493 -20.58 11.66 -9.52
C MET A 493 -20.28 11.14 -8.09
N TYR A 494 -19.35 11.78 -7.35
CA TYR A 494 -19.15 11.50 -5.94
C TYR A 494 -20.38 11.77 -5.09
N GLU A 495 -21.00 12.94 -5.26
CA GLU A 495 -22.19 13.34 -4.51
C GLU A 495 -23.38 12.39 -4.75
N GLN A 496 -23.59 11.94 -6.00
CA GLN A 496 -24.62 10.94 -6.33
C GLN A 496 -24.31 9.56 -5.74
N ALA A 497 -23.06 9.13 -5.77
CA ALA A 497 -22.66 7.86 -5.18
C ALA A 497 -22.82 7.90 -3.64
N LEU A 498 -22.41 8.97 -2.98
CA LEU A 498 -22.56 9.18 -1.55
C LEU A 498 -24.02 9.30 -1.10
N ALA A 499 -24.90 9.88 -1.92
CA ALA A 499 -26.34 9.91 -1.64
C ALA A 499 -26.95 8.48 -1.55
N LEU A 500 -26.38 7.51 -2.26
CA LEU A 500 -26.82 6.11 -2.25
C LEU A 500 -26.08 5.26 -1.21
N ALA A 501 -24.89 5.68 -0.81
CA ALA A 501 -24.04 4.97 0.16
C ALA A 501 -23.35 5.95 1.12
N PRO A 502 -24.11 6.64 2.01
CA PRO A 502 -23.60 7.72 2.87
C PRO A 502 -22.64 7.23 3.97
N ASP A 503 -22.54 5.93 4.18
CA ASP A 503 -21.62 5.32 5.15
C ASP A 503 -20.46 4.59 4.47
N ASP A 504 -20.20 4.85 3.18
CA ASP A 504 -19.13 4.25 2.45
C ASP A 504 -17.81 4.99 2.66
N TYR A 505 -16.94 4.41 3.50
CA TYR A 505 -15.62 4.98 3.82
C TYR A 505 -14.78 5.30 2.56
N PHE A 506 -14.77 4.40 1.58
CA PHE A 506 -13.93 4.57 0.39
C PHE A 506 -14.40 5.74 -0.48
N LEU A 507 -15.71 5.92 -0.64
CA LEU A 507 -16.25 7.06 -1.37
C LEU A 507 -15.88 8.39 -0.70
N HIS A 508 -16.03 8.49 0.64
CA HIS A 508 -15.63 9.68 1.38
C HIS A 508 -14.13 9.96 1.27
N ALA A 509 -13.29 8.91 1.39
CA ALA A 509 -11.84 9.05 1.29
C ALA A 509 -11.36 9.47 -0.11
N HIS A 510 -12.04 9.04 -1.18
CA HIS A 510 -11.73 9.46 -2.54
C HIS A 510 -12.23 10.88 -2.83
N PHE A 511 -13.45 11.19 -2.42
CA PHE A 511 -14.03 12.52 -2.58
C PHE A 511 -13.21 13.58 -1.83
N GLU A 512 -12.74 13.24 -0.64
CA GLU A 512 -11.85 14.09 0.16
C GLU A 512 -10.58 14.44 -0.63
N ARG A 513 -9.87 13.44 -1.18
CA ARG A 513 -8.65 13.67 -1.98
C ARG A 513 -8.91 14.46 -3.25
N PHE A 514 -10.05 14.20 -3.91
CA PHE A 514 -10.48 14.98 -5.07
C PHE A 514 -10.71 16.45 -4.71
N LEU A 515 -11.39 16.72 -3.60
CA LEU A 515 -11.65 18.08 -3.11
C LEU A 515 -10.36 18.79 -2.69
N GLU A 516 -9.44 18.09 -2.01
CA GLU A 516 -8.11 18.61 -1.66
C GLU A 516 -7.33 19.03 -2.91
N ALA A 517 -7.26 18.15 -3.90
CA ALA A 517 -6.58 18.42 -5.17
C ALA A 517 -7.19 19.62 -5.92
N GLY A 518 -8.49 19.83 -5.80
CA GLY A 518 -9.22 20.97 -6.35
C GLY A 518 -9.16 22.25 -5.51
N GLY A 519 -8.43 22.26 -4.37
CA GLY A 519 -8.34 23.43 -3.47
C GLY A 519 -9.59 23.70 -2.63
N HIS A 520 -10.52 22.73 -2.53
CA HIS A 520 -11.74 22.83 -1.74
C HIS A 520 -11.53 22.39 -0.28
N SER A 521 -10.53 22.96 0.40
CA SER A 521 -10.02 22.52 1.70
C SER A 521 -11.10 22.35 2.79
N ALA A 522 -12.05 23.26 2.90
CA ALA A 522 -13.10 23.16 3.92
C ALA A 522 -13.98 21.91 3.75
N GLN A 523 -14.29 21.56 2.50
CA GLN A 523 -15.08 20.37 2.18
C GLN A 523 -14.23 19.10 2.33
N ALA A 524 -12.97 19.13 1.91
CA ALA A 524 -12.01 18.03 2.12
C ALA A 524 -11.88 17.69 3.62
N ILE A 525 -11.77 18.70 4.49
CA ILE A 525 -11.75 18.48 5.95
C ILE A 525 -13.06 17.85 6.44
N ALA A 526 -14.22 18.24 5.91
CA ALA A 526 -15.49 17.65 6.32
C ALA A 526 -15.55 16.16 5.97
N GLU A 527 -15.09 15.78 4.76
CA GLU A 527 -15.02 14.39 4.31
C GLU A 527 -13.98 13.59 5.13
N ALA A 528 -12.80 14.16 5.42
CA ALA A 528 -11.79 13.53 6.27
C ALA A 528 -12.32 13.27 7.69
N LYS A 529 -13.08 14.19 8.27
CA LYS A 529 -13.75 13.99 9.56
C LYS A 529 -14.78 12.87 9.47
N ARG A 530 -15.54 12.81 8.38
CA ARG A 530 -16.49 11.72 8.15
C ARG A 530 -15.80 10.36 8.06
N CYS A 531 -14.64 10.28 7.41
CA CYS A 531 -13.80 9.07 7.38
C CYS A 531 -13.40 8.63 8.81
N CYS A 532 -13.03 9.56 9.69
CA CYS A 532 -12.73 9.25 11.10
C CYS A 532 -13.94 8.72 11.88
N GLU A 533 -15.15 9.19 11.58
CA GLU A 533 -16.39 8.67 12.19
C GLU A 533 -16.73 7.26 11.69
N LEU A 534 -16.54 7.01 10.39
CA LEU A 534 -16.83 5.72 9.77
C LEU A 534 -15.84 4.64 10.20
N VAL A 535 -14.56 4.99 10.37
CA VAL A 535 -13.49 4.05 10.74
C VAL A 535 -12.67 4.62 11.93
N PRO A 536 -13.28 4.72 13.13
CA PRO A 536 -12.69 5.41 14.29
C PRO A 536 -11.46 4.69 14.87
N GLN A 537 -11.16 3.47 14.45
CA GLN A 537 -9.99 2.72 14.87
C GLN A 537 -8.76 2.95 14.00
N LEU A 538 -8.85 3.74 12.91
CA LEU A 538 -7.76 3.98 11.97
C LEU A 538 -6.96 5.23 12.38
N PRO A 539 -5.76 5.11 12.97
CA PRO A 539 -4.98 6.27 13.41
C PRO A 539 -4.57 7.18 12.24
N GLY A 540 -4.32 6.59 11.05
CA GLY A 540 -3.96 7.34 9.84
C GLY A 540 -5.04 8.33 9.39
N GLY A 541 -6.33 8.01 9.55
CA GLY A 541 -7.42 8.92 9.22
C GLY A 541 -7.39 10.19 10.10
N TYR A 542 -7.16 10.04 11.40
CA TYR A 542 -7.02 11.17 12.32
C TYR A 542 -5.76 11.99 12.04
N TYR A 543 -4.64 11.34 11.76
CA TYR A 543 -3.41 12.02 11.37
C TYR A 543 -3.63 12.87 10.10
N TYR A 544 -4.24 12.29 9.09
CA TYR A 544 -4.50 12.99 7.83
C TYR A 544 -5.46 14.18 8.00
N ALA A 545 -6.57 13.99 8.74
CA ALA A 545 -7.49 15.09 9.06
C ALA A 545 -6.78 16.22 9.86
N GLY A 546 -5.90 15.85 10.80
CA GLY A 546 -5.07 16.80 11.53
C GLY A 546 -4.14 17.59 10.60
N THR A 547 -3.53 16.94 9.62
CA THR A 547 -2.65 17.59 8.62
C THR A 547 -3.42 18.61 7.76
N LEU A 548 -4.62 18.28 7.32
CA LEU A 548 -5.50 19.23 6.59
C LEU A 548 -5.88 20.43 7.46
N LEU A 549 -6.18 20.21 8.75
CA LEU A 549 -6.49 21.27 9.70
C LEU A 549 -5.30 22.19 9.97
N VAL A 550 -4.08 21.66 10.00
CA VAL A 550 -2.85 22.51 10.11
C VAL A 550 -2.75 23.44 8.90
N ARG A 551 -2.94 22.93 7.69
CA ARG A 551 -2.89 23.73 6.45
C ARG A 551 -3.93 24.86 6.43
N GLU A 552 -5.08 24.66 7.07
CA GLU A 552 -6.12 25.66 7.24
C GLU A 552 -5.95 26.56 8.48
N GLY A 553 -4.82 26.47 9.17
CA GLY A 553 -4.53 27.26 10.38
C GLY A 553 -5.35 26.88 11.61
N LYS A 554 -6.11 25.77 11.58
CA LYS A 554 -6.96 25.29 12.69
C LYS A 554 -6.14 24.45 13.69
N ILE A 555 -5.09 25.03 14.23
CA ILE A 555 -4.04 24.35 15.00
C ILE A 555 -4.57 23.62 16.24
N ALA A 556 -5.48 24.26 17.00
CA ALA A 556 -6.04 23.63 18.21
C ALA A 556 -6.85 22.38 17.90
N GLU A 557 -7.63 22.40 16.80
CA GLU A 557 -8.39 21.24 16.35
C GLU A 557 -7.45 20.16 15.79
N ALA A 558 -6.43 20.53 15.04
CA ALA A 558 -5.42 19.60 14.55
C ALA A 558 -4.74 18.83 15.69
N ALA A 559 -4.37 19.50 16.77
CA ALA A 559 -3.77 18.87 17.95
C ALA A 559 -4.71 17.82 18.60
N ASP A 560 -6.02 18.06 18.64
CA ASP A 560 -7.00 17.07 19.11
C ASP A 560 -7.01 15.83 18.20
N TYR A 561 -6.99 16.00 16.89
CA TYR A 561 -6.94 14.90 15.93
C TYR A 561 -5.64 14.10 16.03
N PHE A 562 -4.48 14.73 16.14
CA PHE A 562 -3.20 14.03 16.37
C PHE A 562 -3.21 13.29 17.72
N SER A 563 -3.76 13.89 18.77
CA SER A 563 -3.91 13.24 20.07
C SER A 563 -4.78 11.99 20.01
N ARG A 564 -5.86 12.01 19.21
CA ARG A 564 -6.71 10.83 18.96
C ARG A 564 -5.95 9.75 18.19
N ALA A 565 -5.16 10.11 17.17
CA ALA A 565 -4.31 9.18 16.45
C ALA A 565 -3.34 8.46 17.40
N ILE A 566 -2.68 9.20 18.30
CA ILE A 566 -1.76 8.68 19.32
C ILE A 566 -2.51 7.83 20.36
N ALA A 567 -3.73 8.19 20.74
CA ALA A 567 -4.55 7.39 21.68
C ALA A 567 -4.93 6.03 21.09
N ILE A 568 -5.14 5.93 19.77
CA ILE A 568 -5.42 4.68 19.06
C ILE A 568 -4.14 3.84 18.92
N ARG A 569 -3.03 4.47 18.52
CA ARG A 569 -1.71 3.85 18.36
C ARG A 569 -0.64 4.69 19.05
N SER A 570 -0.24 4.27 20.26
CA SER A 570 0.64 5.02 21.16
C SER A 570 2.08 5.19 20.65
N ASP A 571 2.48 4.50 19.59
CA ASP A 571 3.77 4.53 18.91
C ASP A 571 3.61 5.05 17.46
N TYR A 572 2.71 6.01 17.23
CA TYR A 572 2.48 6.61 15.93
C TYR A 572 3.44 7.79 15.71
N ALA A 573 4.62 7.50 15.16
CA ALA A 573 5.72 8.44 15.05
C ALA A 573 5.36 9.73 14.31
N GLU A 574 4.58 9.63 13.23
CA GLU A 574 4.17 10.78 12.42
C GLU A 574 3.25 11.73 13.18
N ALA A 575 2.31 11.21 13.99
CA ALA A 575 1.44 12.04 14.82
C ALA A 575 2.19 12.62 16.02
N GLU A 576 3.15 11.88 16.59
CA GLU A 576 4.03 12.39 17.65
C GLU A 576 4.94 13.51 17.15
N ASP A 577 5.47 13.38 15.94
CA ASP A 577 6.27 14.44 15.29
C ASP A 577 5.42 15.70 15.05
N ALA A 578 4.21 15.54 14.46
CA ALA A 578 3.28 16.64 14.23
C ALA A 578 2.89 17.39 15.54
N MET A 579 2.71 16.67 16.66
CA MET A 579 2.51 17.28 17.96
C MET A 579 3.75 18.08 18.42
N GLY A 580 4.94 17.55 18.20
CA GLY A 580 6.20 18.25 18.45
C GLY A 580 6.32 19.54 17.62
N GLU A 581 5.93 19.50 16.36
CA GLU A 581 5.91 20.68 15.49
C GLU A 581 4.96 21.76 15.98
N ILE A 582 3.71 21.39 16.33
CA ILE A 582 2.73 22.36 16.90
C ILE A 582 3.32 23.03 18.16
N LEU A 583 3.89 22.26 19.08
CA LEU A 583 4.46 22.78 20.32
C LEU A 583 5.71 23.64 20.07
N SER A 584 6.52 23.28 19.07
CA SER A 584 7.65 24.08 18.63
C SER A 584 7.21 25.48 18.17
N ASN A 585 6.16 25.55 17.35
CA ASN A 585 5.61 26.81 16.88
C ASN A 585 5.00 27.65 18.02
N GLN A 586 4.43 27.00 19.03
CA GLN A 586 3.97 27.66 20.26
C GLN A 586 5.12 28.05 21.21
N GLN A 587 6.38 27.93 20.79
CA GLN A 587 7.57 28.19 21.60
C GLN A 587 7.70 27.31 22.87
N LYS A 588 6.93 26.23 22.95
CA LYS A 588 6.98 25.23 24.04
C LYS A 588 8.12 24.21 23.79
N THR A 589 9.34 24.74 23.69
CA THR A 589 10.52 23.98 23.20
C THR A 589 10.78 22.70 23.97
N ALA A 590 10.65 22.69 25.30
CA ALA A 590 10.91 21.49 26.11
C ALA A 590 9.91 20.36 25.82
N GLU A 591 8.63 20.72 25.64
CA GLU A 591 7.57 19.76 25.28
C GLU A 591 7.76 19.25 23.86
N ALA A 592 8.11 20.13 22.90
CA ALA A 592 8.40 19.77 21.52
C ALA A 592 9.55 18.74 21.43
N ILE A 593 10.66 18.99 22.14
CA ILE A 593 11.78 18.04 22.22
C ILE A 593 11.36 16.68 22.78
N HIS A 594 10.46 16.67 23.76
CA HIS A 594 9.93 15.44 24.33
C HIS A 594 9.18 14.63 23.26
N TRP A 595 8.33 15.27 22.46
CA TRP A 595 7.55 14.64 21.41
C TRP A 595 8.42 14.15 20.25
N PHE A 596 9.38 14.92 19.77
CA PHE A 596 10.33 14.46 18.76
C PHE A 596 11.14 13.24 19.23
N LYS A 597 11.58 13.21 20.49
CA LYS A 597 12.25 12.04 21.07
C LYS A 597 11.30 10.83 21.21
N ARG A 598 10.00 11.04 21.39
CA ARG A 598 9.00 9.95 21.35
C ARG A 598 8.87 9.41 19.94
N ALA A 599 8.71 10.26 18.93
CA ALA A 599 8.62 9.88 17.53
C ALA A 599 9.88 9.07 17.08
N ILE A 600 11.07 9.52 17.48
CA ILE A 600 12.33 8.79 17.24
C ILE A 600 12.32 7.39 17.90
N ARG A 601 11.78 7.27 19.12
CA ARG A 601 11.68 5.96 19.78
C ARG A 601 10.65 5.06 19.11
N ALA A 602 9.55 5.62 18.62
CA ALA A 602 8.50 4.90 17.91
C ALA A 602 9.00 4.38 16.55
N ASN A 603 9.70 5.24 15.79
CA ASN A 603 10.33 4.88 14.51
C ASN A 603 11.73 5.48 14.39
N PRO A 604 12.79 4.74 14.75
CA PRO A 604 14.16 5.21 14.67
C PRO A 604 14.69 5.50 13.25
N ASN A 605 13.93 5.09 12.21
CA ASN A 605 14.26 5.34 10.81
C ASN A 605 13.45 6.50 10.20
N TYR A 606 12.60 7.17 10.98
CA TYR A 606 11.83 8.32 10.54
C TYR A 606 12.73 9.57 10.58
N VAL A 607 12.96 10.20 9.42
CA VAL A 607 13.96 11.25 9.24
C VAL A 607 13.52 12.58 9.86
N GLU A 608 12.24 12.94 9.67
CA GLU A 608 11.69 14.25 10.05
C GLU A 608 11.89 14.62 11.53
N PRO A 609 11.65 13.74 12.53
CA PRO A 609 11.88 14.10 13.93
C PRO A 609 13.33 14.44 14.25
N TYR A 610 14.29 13.83 13.55
CA TYR A 610 15.71 14.21 13.74
C TYR A 610 16.02 15.60 13.18
N LEU A 611 15.42 15.95 12.02
CA LEU A 611 15.56 17.28 11.43
C LEU A 611 14.89 18.34 12.32
N ASN A 612 13.69 18.08 12.80
CA ASN A 612 12.94 18.96 13.69
C ASN A 612 13.68 19.16 15.04
N LEU A 613 14.20 18.07 15.61
CA LEU A 613 14.99 18.11 16.83
C LEU A 613 16.28 18.91 16.63
N GLY A 614 17.02 18.66 15.54
CA GLY A 614 18.22 19.40 15.18
C GLY A 614 17.96 20.90 14.99
N PHE A 615 16.86 21.25 14.33
CA PHE A 615 16.44 22.65 14.16
C PHE A 615 16.19 23.34 15.50
N LEU A 616 15.48 22.70 16.43
CA LEU A 616 15.25 23.23 17.78
C LEU A 616 16.54 23.37 18.60
N GLN A 617 17.43 22.36 18.54
CA GLN A 617 18.70 22.38 19.23
C GLN A 617 19.59 23.51 18.70
N GLN A 618 19.62 23.72 17.38
CA GLN A 618 20.35 24.82 16.74
C GLN A 618 19.82 26.19 17.19
N SER A 619 18.49 26.37 17.24
CA SER A 619 17.87 27.62 17.71
C SER A 619 18.18 27.95 19.18
N ARG A 620 18.54 26.93 19.98
CA ARG A 620 18.98 27.06 21.38
C ARG A 620 20.50 27.23 21.54
N GLY A 621 21.24 27.22 20.45
CA GLY A 621 22.69 27.24 20.48
C GLY A 621 23.37 25.91 20.87
N GLU A 622 22.63 24.82 20.92
CA GLU A 622 23.09 23.44 21.21
C GLU A 622 23.73 22.83 19.97
N VAL A 623 24.79 23.43 19.44
CA VAL A 623 25.36 23.13 18.11
C VAL A 623 25.76 21.67 17.96
N ASP A 624 26.47 21.08 18.92
CA ASP A 624 26.93 19.69 18.84
C ASP A 624 25.75 18.69 18.81
N ALA A 625 24.73 18.97 19.62
CA ALA A 625 23.52 18.13 19.64
C ALA A 625 22.72 18.25 18.33
N ALA A 626 22.60 19.46 17.78
CA ALA A 626 21.98 19.70 16.49
C ALA A 626 22.69 18.96 15.36
N MET A 627 24.02 19.04 15.32
CA MET A 627 24.85 18.35 14.34
C MET A 627 24.69 16.82 14.44
N ALA A 628 24.67 16.26 15.66
CA ALA A 628 24.42 14.83 15.84
C ALA A 628 23.03 14.40 15.31
N SER A 629 22.00 15.23 15.52
CA SER A 629 20.65 14.99 14.99
C SER A 629 20.62 15.04 13.46
N TYR A 630 21.23 16.04 12.83
CA TYR A 630 21.32 16.16 11.37
C TYR A 630 22.15 15.05 10.74
N GLN A 631 23.28 14.65 11.34
CA GLN A 631 24.09 13.51 10.88
C GLN A 631 23.29 12.21 10.92
N LYS A 632 22.48 12.03 11.97
CA LYS A 632 21.61 10.85 12.05
C LYS A 632 20.54 10.86 10.95
N ALA A 633 19.89 12.00 10.70
CA ALA A 633 18.97 12.17 9.59
C ALA A 633 19.61 11.83 8.23
N ALA A 634 20.81 12.39 7.96
CA ALA A 634 21.59 12.13 6.76
C ALA A 634 21.98 10.65 6.60
N SER A 635 22.32 9.97 7.70
CA SER A 635 22.64 8.53 7.66
C SER A 635 21.44 7.64 7.31
N LEU A 636 20.22 8.14 7.47
CA LEU A 636 18.99 7.42 7.11
C LEU A 636 18.59 7.64 5.65
N GLU A 637 19.03 8.75 5.05
CA GLU A 637 18.75 9.14 3.68
C GLU A 637 20.03 9.60 2.96
N PRO A 638 20.98 8.67 2.68
CA PRO A 638 22.22 9.02 1.99
C PRO A 638 21.96 9.62 0.60
N GLU A 639 22.70 10.69 0.26
CA GLU A 639 22.55 11.45 -0.99
C GLU A 639 21.14 12.05 -1.22
N GLY A 640 20.31 12.01 -0.17
CA GLY A 640 18.97 12.60 -0.19
C GLY A 640 18.94 14.04 0.35
N PRO A 641 17.73 14.64 0.40
CA PRO A 641 17.54 15.99 0.93
C PRO A 641 18.10 16.19 2.36
N ALA A 642 17.99 15.18 3.21
CA ALA A 642 18.55 15.25 4.57
C ALA A 642 20.08 15.33 4.60
N ASP A 643 20.77 14.64 3.69
CA ASP A 643 22.23 14.72 3.55
C ASP A 643 22.65 16.10 3.05
N TYR A 644 22.04 16.63 2.00
CA TYR A 644 22.31 17.99 1.54
C TYR A 644 22.02 19.04 2.62
N PHE A 645 20.97 18.86 3.41
CA PHE A 645 20.64 19.76 4.52
C PHE A 645 21.69 19.71 5.65
N ASN A 646 22.15 18.51 5.98
CA ASN A 646 23.27 18.33 6.92
C ASN A 646 24.54 19.00 6.41
N ARG A 647 24.89 18.84 5.13
CA ARG A 647 26.06 19.50 4.51
C ARG A 647 25.93 21.03 4.53
N ALA A 648 24.73 21.58 4.31
CA ALA A 648 24.47 22.99 4.42
C ALA A 648 24.75 23.49 5.86
N ASN A 649 24.32 22.77 6.89
CA ASN A 649 24.58 23.13 8.28
C ASN A 649 26.07 23.02 8.63
N MET A 650 26.78 22.02 8.12
CA MET A 650 28.25 21.90 8.28
C MET A 650 28.97 23.05 7.59
N ALA A 651 28.58 23.41 6.37
CA ALA A 651 29.13 24.55 5.65
C ALA A 651 28.90 25.88 6.42
N ALA A 652 27.71 26.05 7.01
CA ALA A 652 27.36 27.19 7.84
C ALA A 652 28.27 27.30 9.07
N ALA A 653 28.58 26.19 9.75
CA ALA A 653 29.51 26.15 10.87
C ALA A 653 30.95 26.55 10.47
N LEU A 654 31.31 26.45 9.19
CA LEU A 654 32.58 26.83 8.60
C LEU A 654 32.53 28.19 7.89
N TYR A 655 31.44 28.94 8.02
CA TYR A 655 31.20 30.25 7.38
C TYR A 655 31.29 30.23 5.84
N ARG A 656 31.00 29.09 5.20
CA ARG A 656 31.02 28.91 3.73
C ARG A 656 29.66 29.20 3.12
N TRP A 657 29.25 30.45 3.10
CA TRP A 657 27.87 30.85 2.77
C TRP A 657 27.40 30.48 1.36
N ASP A 658 28.28 30.52 0.35
CA ASP A 658 27.94 30.10 -1.02
C ASP A 658 27.60 28.60 -1.09
N GLU A 659 28.35 27.78 -0.36
CA GLU A 659 28.13 26.35 -0.24
C GLU A 659 26.82 26.06 0.50
N VAL A 660 26.49 26.82 1.54
CA VAL A 660 25.21 26.77 2.26
C VAL A 660 24.05 27.00 1.29
N ILE A 661 24.10 28.08 0.51
CA ILE A 661 23.06 28.43 -0.45
C ILE A 661 22.93 27.34 -1.53
N ALA A 662 24.05 26.85 -2.06
CA ALA A 662 24.05 25.79 -3.08
C ALA A 662 23.41 24.49 -2.55
N CYS A 663 23.79 24.04 -1.35
CA CYS A 663 23.22 22.86 -0.71
C CYS A 663 21.72 23.03 -0.42
N LEU A 664 21.32 24.19 0.16
CA LEU A 664 19.90 24.45 0.44
C LEU A 664 19.04 24.51 -0.83
N ARG A 665 19.56 25.07 -1.94
CA ARG A 665 18.89 25.04 -3.23
C ARG A 665 18.72 23.61 -3.75
N ALA A 666 19.72 22.73 -3.57
CA ALA A 666 19.62 21.33 -3.92
C ALA A 666 18.53 20.63 -3.11
N VAL A 667 18.46 20.89 -1.80
CA VAL A 667 17.39 20.37 -0.93
C VAL A 667 16.02 20.79 -1.44
N VAL A 668 15.81 22.09 -1.64
CA VAL A 668 14.52 22.66 -2.05
C VAL A 668 14.08 22.18 -3.44
N LYS A 669 15.05 21.87 -4.32
CA LYS A 669 14.79 21.28 -5.63
C LYS A 669 14.34 19.81 -5.51
N ALA A 670 15.02 19.05 -4.65
CA ALA A 670 14.74 17.59 -4.48
C ALA A 670 13.50 17.34 -3.63
N LYS A 671 13.23 18.17 -2.61
CA LYS A 671 12.09 18.07 -1.69
C LYS A 671 11.47 19.46 -1.50
N PRO A 672 10.57 19.89 -2.40
CA PRO A 672 9.99 21.23 -2.35
C PRO A 672 9.24 21.57 -1.06
N GLU A 673 8.66 20.57 -0.40
CA GLU A 673 7.94 20.70 0.88
C GLU A 673 8.85 20.80 2.12
N PHE A 674 10.18 20.74 1.96
CA PHE A 674 11.11 20.81 3.08
C PHE A 674 11.23 22.27 3.60
N TRP A 675 10.24 22.69 4.37
CA TRP A 675 10.06 24.06 4.83
C TRP A 675 11.24 24.61 5.64
N GLN A 676 11.93 23.77 6.44
CA GLN A 676 13.12 24.19 7.19
C GLN A 676 14.26 24.65 6.27
N ALA A 677 14.50 23.90 5.20
CA ALA A 677 15.50 24.28 4.20
C ALA A 677 15.10 25.55 3.44
N ARG A 678 13.83 25.70 3.10
CA ARG A 678 13.31 26.95 2.49
C ARG A 678 13.47 28.15 3.40
N TYR A 679 13.11 28.00 4.67
CA TYR A 679 13.26 29.06 5.65
C TYR A 679 14.72 29.48 5.82
N GLN A 680 15.64 28.52 5.97
CA GLN A 680 17.08 28.80 6.05
C GLN A 680 17.61 29.43 4.76
N LEU A 681 17.18 28.92 3.59
CA LEU A 681 17.56 29.53 2.31
C LEU A 681 17.08 31.00 2.22
N GLY A 682 15.85 31.27 2.63
CA GLY A 682 15.31 32.62 2.70
C GLY A 682 16.15 33.55 3.59
N ILE A 683 16.58 33.09 4.77
CA ILE A 683 17.46 33.84 5.67
C ILE A 683 18.82 34.15 4.98
N GLN A 684 19.43 33.13 4.37
CA GLN A 684 20.75 33.34 3.71
C GLN A 684 20.63 34.26 2.48
N LEU A 685 19.54 34.16 1.73
CA LEU A 685 19.28 35.05 0.59
C LEU A 685 19.05 36.50 1.05
N ALA A 686 18.30 36.70 2.13
CA ALA A 686 18.08 38.03 2.71
C ALA A 686 19.39 38.64 3.23
N ALA A 687 20.22 37.85 3.90
CA ALA A 687 21.56 38.29 4.37
C ALA A 687 22.53 38.65 3.22
N ASN A 688 22.29 38.10 2.02
CA ASN A 688 23.05 38.40 0.79
C ASN A 688 22.33 39.41 -0.11
N GLU A 689 21.41 40.21 0.43
CA GLU A 689 20.66 41.29 -0.26
C GLU A 689 19.77 40.81 -1.44
N LYS A 690 19.54 39.47 -1.56
CA LYS A 690 18.66 38.87 -2.56
C LYS A 690 17.23 38.85 -2.06
N THR A 691 16.68 40.03 -1.76
CA THR A 691 15.42 40.19 -1.06
C THR A 691 14.21 39.57 -1.79
N GLU A 692 14.17 39.62 -3.11
CA GLU A 692 13.06 39.02 -3.91
C GLU A 692 13.08 37.51 -3.86
N GLU A 693 14.28 36.89 -3.97
CA GLU A 693 14.42 35.44 -3.83
C GLU A 693 14.07 35.03 -2.39
N ALA A 694 14.52 35.79 -1.39
CA ALA A 694 14.20 35.57 0.03
C ALA A 694 12.68 35.60 0.28
N GLN A 695 11.99 36.64 -0.23
CA GLN A 695 10.53 36.74 -0.18
C GLN A 695 9.85 35.47 -0.72
N THR A 696 10.31 34.98 -1.87
CA THR A 696 9.77 33.76 -2.48
C THR A 696 9.93 32.58 -1.54
N GLN A 697 11.10 32.41 -0.93
CA GLN A 697 11.35 31.27 -0.03
C GLN A 697 10.54 31.37 1.28
N PHE A 698 10.35 32.56 1.84
CA PHE A 698 9.50 32.75 3.02
C PHE A 698 8.01 32.53 2.70
N SER A 699 7.52 32.99 1.56
CA SER A 699 6.15 32.75 1.11
C SER A 699 5.88 31.24 0.90
N GLU A 700 6.82 30.52 0.28
CA GLU A 700 6.73 29.08 0.12
C GLU A 700 6.85 28.34 1.48
N THR A 701 7.65 28.84 2.42
CA THR A 701 7.67 28.32 3.79
C THR A 701 6.30 28.42 4.45
N ILE A 702 5.65 29.57 4.35
CA ILE A 702 4.30 29.82 4.88
C ILE A 702 3.25 28.94 4.18
N ARG A 703 3.38 28.70 2.89
CA ARG A 703 2.47 27.81 2.17
C ARG A 703 2.48 26.37 2.76
N TYR A 704 3.65 25.88 3.16
CA TYR A 704 3.77 24.55 3.81
C TYR A 704 3.54 24.59 5.33
N ARG A 705 3.80 25.75 5.96
CA ARG A 705 3.67 25.95 7.41
C ARG A 705 3.03 27.32 7.71
N PRO A 706 1.69 27.43 7.56
CA PRO A 706 0.96 28.70 7.74
C PRO A 706 1.02 29.27 9.17
N ASP A 707 1.38 28.44 10.12
CA ASP A 707 1.50 28.79 11.54
C ASP A 707 2.93 29.15 11.98
N PHE A 708 3.90 29.18 11.05
CA PHE A 708 5.29 29.40 11.39
C PHE A 708 5.62 30.92 11.49
N ILE A 709 5.43 31.47 12.68
CA ILE A 709 5.61 32.88 13.01
C ILE A 709 6.92 33.48 12.47
N PRO A 710 8.10 32.81 12.59
CA PRO A 710 9.36 33.41 12.07
C PRO A 710 9.33 33.67 10.55
N ALA A 711 8.62 32.85 9.77
CA ALA A 711 8.53 33.09 8.34
C ALA A 711 7.67 34.31 8.01
N HIS A 712 6.54 34.52 8.71
CA HIS A 712 5.72 35.70 8.60
C HIS A 712 6.46 36.98 8.98
N LEU A 713 7.22 36.96 10.08
CA LEU A 713 8.06 38.09 10.48
C LEU A 713 9.10 38.46 9.42
N ASN A 714 9.81 37.44 8.89
CA ASN A 714 10.85 37.69 7.89
C ASN A 714 10.25 38.09 6.53
N LEU A 715 9.09 37.53 6.15
CA LEU A 715 8.37 37.97 4.97
C LEU A 715 7.89 39.39 5.09
N GLY A 716 7.27 39.76 6.21
CA GLY A 716 6.86 41.15 6.50
C GLY A 716 8.03 42.13 6.42
N THR A 717 9.18 41.76 7.00
CA THR A 717 10.41 42.56 6.93
C THR A 717 10.91 42.71 5.49
N ALA A 718 10.95 41.63 4.73
CA ALA A 718 11.38 41.64 3.33
C ALA A 718 10.45 42.48 2.46
N LEU A 719 9.13 42.45 2.69
CA LEU A 719 8.14 43.28 2.01
C LEU A 719 8.28 44.75 2.36
N ALA A 720 8.49 45.06 3.64
CA ALA A 720 8.74 46.46 4.07
C ALA A 720 10.00 47.02 3.42
N THR A 721 11.08 46.27 3.36
CA THR A 721 12.33 46.65 2.68
C THR A 721 12.13 46.90 1.17
N GLN A 722 11.18 46.22 0.54
CA GLN A 722 10.82 46.43 -0.87
C GLN A 722 9.83 47.57 -1.11
N GLY A 723 9.47 48.34 -0.08
CA GLY A 723 8.49 49.43 -0.21
C GLY A 723 7.05 48.94 -0.41
N LYS A 724 6.68 47.76 0.11
CA LYS A 724 5.36 47.15 0.06
C LYS A 724 4.69 47.16 1.45
N PRO A 725 4.42 48.35 2.05
CA PRO A 725 3.99 48.45 3.43
C PRO A 725 2.67 47.77 3.74
N ASP A 726 1.69 47.82 2.84
CA ASP A 726 0.37 47.19 3.07
C ASP A 726 0.50 45.65 3.20
N GLN A 727 1.33 45.06 2.35
CA GLN A 727 1.57 43.61 2.40
C GLN A 727 2.37 43.22 3.65
N ALA A 728 3.36 44.04 4.03
CA ALA A 728 4.11 43.84 5.27
C ALA A 728 3.20 43.90 6.51
N LEU A 729 2.31 44.86 6.57
CA LEU A 729 1.32 45.01 7.65
C LEU A 729 0.39 43.80 7.73
N ALA A 730 -0.02 43.23 6.61
CA ALA A 730 -0.83 42.01 6.59
C ALA A 730 -0.11 40.84 7.24
N GLU A 731 1.17 40.64 6.92
CA GLU A 731 1.97 39.57 7.52
C GLU A 731 2.19 39.79 9.04
N PHE A 732 2.52 40.99 9.48
CA PHE A 732 2.69 41.28 10.90
C PHE A 732 1.36 41.16 11.68
N ARG A 733 0.22 41.51 11.09
CA ARG A 733 -1.09 41.26 11.69
C ARG A 733 -1.42 39.79 11.81
N THR A 734 -1.02 38.97 10.82
CA THR A 734 -1.10 37.51 10.91
C THR A 734 -0.27 36.99 12.09
N VAL A 735 0.94 37.52 12.30
CA VAL A 735 1.74 37.16 13.49
C VAL A 735 0.97 37.47 14.78
N LEU A 736 0.29 38.64 14.89
CA LEU A 736 -0.47 38.95 16.08
C LEU A 736 -1.76 38.12 16.24
N GLN A 737 -2.27 37.55 15.16
CA GLN A 737 -3.37 36.57 15.24
C GLN A 737 -2.87 35.21 15.79
N LEU A 738 -1.67 34.80 15.40
CA LEU A 738 -1.04 33.55 15.86
C LEU A 738 -0.45 33.69 17.27
N ASP A 739 0.16 34.85 17.58
CA ASP A 739 0.74 35.19 18.88
C ASP A 739 0.38 36.66 19.26
N PRO A 740 -0.72 36.87 19.98
CA PRO A 740 -1.13 38.20 20.40
C PRO A 740 -0.14 38.95 21.29
N ALA A 741 0.85 38.25 21.88
CA ALA A 741 1.85 38.88 22.74
C ALA A 741 3.13 39.27 21.99
N ASN A 742 3.23 39.02 20.69
CA ASN A 742 4.43 39.26 19.90
C ASN A 742 4.82 40.74 19.83
N SER A 743 5.85 41.12 20.58
CA SER A 743 6.32 42.50 20.66
C SER A 743 6.99 42.95 19.36
N SER A 744 7.69 42.06 18.64
CA SER A 744 8.34 42.39 17.38
C SER A 744 7.35 42.81 16.31
N ALA A 745 6.28 42.04 16.14
CA ALA A 745 5.24 42.36 15.16
C ALA A 745 4.56 43.69 15.49
N ARG A 746 4.26 43.98 16.77
CA ARG A 746 3.69 45.27 17.20
C ARG A 746 4.58 46.44 16.86
N GLN A 747 5.87 46.33 17.17
CA GLN A 747 6.85 47.38 16.88
C GLN A 747 6.97 47.64 15.39
N GLN A 748 6.99 46.58 14.56
CA GLN A 748 7.07 46.73 13.11
C GLN A 748 5.82 47.41 12.53
N ILE A 749 4.62 47.06 13.01
CA ILE A 749 3.37 47.72 12.63
C ILE A 749 3.41 49.22 12.95
N GLU A 750 3.76 49.55 14.20
CA GLU A 750 3.88 50.93 14.66
C GLU A 750 4.89 51.75 13.83
N THR A 751 6.02 51.16 13.51
CA THR A 751 7.07 51.79 12.69
C THR A 751 6.55 52.10 11.29
N ILE A 752 5.87 51.13 10.63
CA ILE A 752 5.34 51.29 9.27
C ILE A 752 4.20 52.31 9.27
N GLU A 753 3.24 52.22 10.20
CA GLU A 753 2.12 53.18 10.30
C GLU A 753 2.60 54.62 10.57
N THR A 754 3.60 54.78 11.44
CA THR A 754 4.22 56.11 11.69
C THR A 754 4.90 56.67 10.44
N THR A 755 5.61 55.81 9.68
CA THR A 755 6.28 56.23 8.44
C THR A 755 5.27 56.63 7.35
N LEU A 756 4.17 55.91 7.22
CA LEU A 756 3.10 56.23 6.28
C LEU A 756 2.36 57.57 6.63
N HIS A 757 2.25 57.88 7.93
CA HIS A 757 1.63 59.15 8.38
C HIS A 757 2.56 60.35 8.19
N HIS A 758 3.89 60.19 8.11
CA HIS A 758 4.84 61.27 7.93
C HIS A 758 5.25 61.51 6.47
N ASN A 759 4.91 60.61 5.56
CA ASN A 759 5.16 60.71 4.12
C ASN A 759 3.89 60.32 3.36
N PRO A 760 2.87 61.20 3.20
CA PRO A 760 1.63 60.89 2.50
C PRO A 760 1.81 60.74 0.98
#